data_bec95877f01205c29162d1d2cda737f3
#
_entry.id   bec95877f01205c29162d1d2cda737f3
#
_cell.length_a   1.000
_cell.length_b   1.000
_cell.length_c   1.000
_cell.angle_alpha   90.00
_cell.angle_beta   90.00
_cell.angle_gamma   90.00
#
_symmetry.space_group_name_H-M   'P 1'
#
loop_
_entity.id
_entity.type
_entity.pdbx_description
1 polymer ?
#
loop_
_entity_poly.entity_id
_entity_poly.type
_entity_poly.pdbx_seq_one_letter_code
_entity_poly.pdbx_strand_id
1 'polypeptide(L)'
;MSRQRTFPAIWLFVFLTLACATVQAVAADPRSFDATSFGQRITLGPDWLFKAGDNPAWASPTLDDSGWTTVSTQKELFEYGIRDTSYGWYRVHIHLRPGTQNLMIGLQNTLGSYEIFANGVRIGGSGPFPPIYRYNQFGFAPYPIPDGLLTPQGDLTLAIRFGFNATGSIGRGTSTPIHSGSSLYLLSGESAVREAEFANSQRIVPYLVMAGLSLLIGLIALALFIALRSQHEYFAAAIYMFAWSAYYVLEALHYLSPFTFSGGLVLAVFYGLGNAVLIEFVRLVLGLRRTRSILGLQTIYFLAAFSSPFAATPFYSYFFGFFVFYVPMLAVDVVLAVLLLRGGRRGNIEARVLLPALLLITVADYWSFFSYIAFFTHITAARHILPIFHLGSYAFPLLTVGDFFSFVTVLLFLVLRTIGIARHHARVAAELEAAHTTQQLLLSRASEPTPGFQVESDYFPASEVGGDFFFVANTPDAGLIAIVGDVSGKGLPAAMRVAMIIGVLRREVSWEPAEILSNLNQALVTNIESGFTTACCIWLDKGGQYSIANAGHIAPYIDGGQVSTPPALPLGIVADQVYAQVSGTLAAGQKLVLLSDGVVEARAANGELFGFERTAAISTKSARDISHAAQQFGQEDDITVLTLACAY
;
A
#
# COMPACT_ATOMS: atom_id res chain seq x y z
N MET A 1 31.18 5.85 19.76
CA MET A 1 30.52 5.31 20.97
C MET A 1 29.12 4.85 20.59
N SER A 2 28.97 3.55 20.43
CA SER A 2 27.77 2.85 19.98
C SER A 2 26.74 2.76 21.11
N ARG A 3 25.51 3.21 20.87
CA ARG A 3 24.35 2.79 21.67
C ARG A 3 23.44 1.93 20.80
N GLN A 4 23.62 0.63 20.94
CA GLN A 4 22.62 -0.36 20.58
C GLN A 4 21.38 -0.15 21.47
N ARG A 5 20.24 0.16 20.87
CA ARG A 5 18.93 0.03 21.52
C ARG A 5 18.33 -1.31 21.08
N THR A 6 18.37 -2.25 22.00
CA THR A 6 17.63 -3.51 21.96
C THR A 6 16.14 -3.22 22.11
N PHE A 7 15.32 -3.63 21.12
CA PHE A 7 13.87 -3.73 21.27
C PHE A 7 13.54 -5.06 21.96
N PRO A 8 12.70 -5.08 22.98
CA PRO A 8 12.31 -6.32 23.64
C PRO A 8 11.31 -7.11 22.80
N ALA A 9 11.55 -8.40 22.71
CA ALA A 9 10.68 -9.43 22.14
C ALA A 9 9.46 -9.65 23.07
N ILE A 10 8.34 -8.99 22.78
CA ILE A 10 7.05 -9.13 23.51
C ILE A 10 5.96 -9.68 22.59
N TRP A 11 6.27 -10.53 21.65
CA TRP A 11 5.24 -11.14 20.78
C TRP A 11 5.24 -12.68 20.76
N LEU A 12 5.84 -13.32 21.77
CA LEU A 12 5.94 -14.79 21.78
C LEU A 12 5.24 -15.48 22.94
N PHE A 13 4.30 -14.87 23.64
CA PHE A 13 3.62 -15.56 24.76
C PHE A 13 2.14 -15.20 24.87
N VAL A 14 1.33 -15.67 23.90
CA VAL A 14 -0.12 -15.91 24.09
C VAL A 14 -0.51 -17.19 23.32
N PHE A 15 0.21 -18.26 23.52
CA PHE A 15 -0.21 -19.60 23.13
C PHE A 15 0.05 -20.53 24.32
N LEU A 16 -0.99 -21.02 24.86
CA LEU A 16 -1.29 -22.20 25.69
C LEU A 16 -2.15 -21.81 26.89
N THR A 17 -3.35 -22.23 26.81
CA THR A 17 -4.15 -22.99 27.77
C THR A 17 -5.62 -22.74 27.57
N LEU A 18 -6.30 -23.59 26.84
CA LEU A 18 -7.71 -23.89 27.04
C LEU A 18 -7.85 -25.41 27.04
N ALA A 19 -7.97 -25.93 28.27
CA ALA A 19 -8.23 -27.33 28.49
C ALA A 19 -9.65 -27.67 28.00
N CYS A 20 -9.76 -28.68 27.12
CA CYS A 20 -11.02 -29.33 26.76
C CYS A 20 -11.54 -30.11 27.96
N ALA A 21 -12.69 -29.68 28.50
CA ALA A 21 -13.50 -30.53 29.35
C ALA A 21 -14.31 -31.48 28.46
N THR A 22 -13.91 -32.72 28.39
CA THR A 22 -14.70 -33.79 27.77
C THR A 22 -15.78 -34.24 28.71
N VAL A 23 -17.03 -33.92 28.36
CA VAL A 23 -18.19 -34.54 28.99
C VAL A 23 -18.38 -35.92 28.37
N GLN A 24 -18.20 -36.97 29.15
CA GLN A 24 -18.52 -38.33 28.73
C GLN A 24 -20.05 -38.47 28.67
N ALA A 25 -20.60 -38.70 27.47
CA ALA A 25 -22.00 -39.05 27.27
C ALA A 25 -22.18 -40.56 27.54
N VAL A 26 -23.21 -40.86 28.30
CA VAL A 26 -23.70 -42.25 28.51
C VAL A 26 -24.18 -42.78 27.16
N ALA A 27 -23.78 -43.98 26.80
CA ALA A 27 -24.14 -44.62 25.54
C ALA A 27 -25.68 -44.89 25.52
N ALA A 28 -26.40 -44.06 24.77
CA ALA A 28 -27.80 -44.30 24.43
C ALA A 28 -27.89 -45.37 23.33
N ASP A 29 -28.99 -46.10 23.26
CA ASP A 29 -29.27 -47.04 22.17
C ASP A 29 -29.18 -46.30 20.83
N PRO A 30 -28.26 -46.68 19.93
CA PRO A 30 -28.03 -45.97 18.67
C PRO A 30 -29.23 -45.99 17.72
N ARG A 31 -30.28 -46.73 18.05
CA ARG A 31 -31.51 -46.88 17.25
C ARG A 31 -32.58 -45.88 17.63
N SER A 32 -32.57 -45.31 18.84
CA SER A 32 -33.59 -44.40 19.33
C SER A 32 -32.99 -43.24 20.10
N PHE A 33 -33.40 -42.04 19.77
CA PHE A 33 -32.97 -40.79 20.41
C PHE A 33 -34.11 -40.24 21.28
N ASP A 34 -33.92 -40.20 22.60
CA ASP A 34 -34.87 -39.62 23.52
C ASP A 34 -34.80 -38.09 23.51
N ALA A 35 -35.84 -37.47 22.96
CA ALA A 35 -36.02 -36.03 22.91
C ALA A 35 -37.18 -35.54 23.78
N THR A 36 -37.60 -36.32 24.79
CA THR A 36 -38.71 -35.92 25.70
C THR A 36 -38.38 -34.67 26.52
N SER A 37 -37.12 -34.36 26.71
CA SER A 37 -36.62 -33.11 27.32
C SER A 37 -36.58 -31.92 26.35
N PHE A 38 -37.05 -32.09 25.10
CA PHE A 38 -37.01 -31.03 24.09
C PHE A 38 -37.70 -29.75 24.57
N GLY A 39 -37.00 -28.65 24.44
CA GLY A 39 -37.50 -27.31 24.70
C GLY A 39 -37.44 -26.44 23.45
N GLN A 40 -36.31 -25.79 23.23
CA GLN A 40 -36.11 -24.92 22.06
C GLN A 40 -35.16 -25.52 21.02
N ARG A 41 -34.10 -26.23 21.46
CA ARG A 41 -33.09 -26.86 20.62
C ARG A 41 -32.50 -28.09 21.28
N ILE A 42 -32.31 -29.14 20.50
CA ILE A 42 -31.56 -30.33 20.89
C ILE A 42 -30.72 -30.81 19.71
N THR A 43 -29.46 -31.15 19.96
CA THR A 43 -28.60 -31.77 18.95
C THR A 43 -28.90 -33.25 18.91
N LEU A 44 -29.21 -33.76 17.72
CA LEU A 44 -29.38 -35.18 17.52
C LEU A 44 -28.01 -35.86 17.64
N GLY A 45 -27.98 -37.01 18.32
CA GLY A 45 -26.73 -37.74 18.59
C GLY A 45 -25.95 -38.09 17.33
N PRO A 46 -24.64 -38.41 17.46
CA PRO A 46 -23.77 -38.66 16.30
C PRO A 46 -24.09 -40.00 15.61
N ASP A 47 -24.69 -40.94 16.28
CA ASP A 47 -24.87 -42.31 15.78
C ASP A 47 -26.22 -42.49 15.09
N TRP A 48 -26.18 -42.93 13.84
CA TRP A 48 -27.33 -43.08 12.96
C TRP A 48 -27.31 -44.45 12.26
N LEU A 49 -28.46 -44.97 11.89
CA LEU A 49 -28.56 -46.13 11.01
C LEU A 49 -28.29 -45.71 9.58
N PHE A 50 -27.46 -46.47 8.87
CA PHE A 50 -27.09 -46.19 7.47
C PHE A 50 -27.23 -47.44 6.59
N LYS A 51 -27.69 -47.19 5.35
CA LYS A 51 -27.74 -48.19 4.31
C LYS A 51 -27.33 -47.57 2.96
N ALA A 52 -26.36 -48.21 2.28
CA ALA A 52 -25.96 -47.86 0.93
C ALA A 52 -27.01 -48.27 -0.11
N GLY A 53 -27.20 -47.46 -1.14
CA GLY A 53 -28.17 -47.71 -2.20
C GLY A 53 -29.30 -46.69 -2.21
N ASP A 54 -30.27 -46.89 -3.10
CA ASP A 54 -31.38 -45.97 -3.31
C ASP A 54 -32.70 -46.72 -3.46
N ASN A 55 -33.54 -46.58 -2.45
CA ASN A 55 -34.91 -47.10 -2.46
C ASN A 55 -35.84 -46.15 -1.71
N PRO A 56 -36.76 -45.46 -2.38
CA PRO A 56 -37.71 -44.54 -1.73
C PRO A 56 -38.57 -45.18 -0.60
N ALA A 57 -38.77 -46.51 -0.63
CA ALA A 57 -39.49 -47.19 0.44
C ALA A 57 -38.75 -47.15 1.79
N TRP A 58 -37.47 -46.79 1.79
CA TRP A 58 -36.67 -46.66 3.02
C TRP A 58 -37.00 -45.40 3.83
N ALA A 59 -37.86 -44.53 3.30
CA ALA A 59 -38.46 -43.41 4.05
C ALA A 59 -39.57 -43.87 5.01
N SER A 60 -40.19 -45.05 4.81
CA SER A 60 -41.34 -45.53 5.57
C SER A 60 -41.03 -45.68 7.07
N PRO A 61 -41.87 -45.16 7.97
CA PRO A 61 -41.70 -45.37 9.43
C PRO A 61 -41.84 -46.83 9.85
N THR A 62 -42.54 -47.64 9.06
CA THR A 62 -42.83 -49.06 9.37
C THR A 62 -41.77 -50.02 8.81
N LEU A 63 -40.69 -49.49 8.20
CA LEU A 63 -39.62 -50.30 7.67
C LEU A 63 -38.87 -50.97 8.80
N ASP A 64 -38.59 -52.27 8.64
CA ASP A 64 -37.62 -52.98 9.48
C ASP A 64 -36.21 -52.60 9.08
N ASP A 65 -35.57 -51.78 9.90
CA ASP A 65 -34.18 -51.33 9.73
C ASP A 65 -33.19 -51.96 10.69
N SER A 66 -33.59 -53.08 11.33
CA SER A 66 -32.75 -53.84 12.25
C SER A 66 -31.45 -54.32 11.63
N GLY A 67 -31.45 -54.56 10.31
CA GLY A 67 -30.26 -54.95 9.52
C GLY A 67 -29.42 -53.80 9.00
N TRP A 68 -29.68 -52.54 9.39
CA TRP A 68 -28.88 -51.38 8.96
C TRP A 68 -27.63 -51.22 9.81
N THR A 69 -26.59 -50.67 9.22
CA THR A 69 -25.30 -50.45 9.89
C THR A 69 -25.37 -49.18 10.72
N THR A 70 -25.04 -49.24 12.00
CA THR A 70 -24.84 -48.04 12.81
C THR A 70 -23.56 -47.34 12.41
N VAL A 71 -23.65 -46.08 12.02
CA VAL A 71 -22.52 -45.24 11.65
C VAL A 71 -22.53 -43.94 12.45
N SER A 72 -21.35 -43.48 12.85
CA SER A 72 -21.24 -42.17 13.49
C SER A 72 -21.07 -41.08 12.43
N THR A 73 -21.82 -40.00 12.54
CA THR A 73 -21.65 -38.79 11.71
C THR A 73 -20.33 -38.09 11.96
N GLN A 74 -19.55 -38.50 12.97
CA GLN A 74 -18.21 -37.99 13.25
C GLN A 74 -17.09 -38.77 12.53
N LYS A 75 -17.43 -39.90 11.89
CA LYS A 75 -16.51 -40.75 11.13
C LYS A 75 -16.93 -40.83 9.67
N GLU A 76 -16.00 -41.16 8.82
CA GLU A 76 -16.27 -41.31 7.40
C GLU A 76 -16.83 -42.70 7.09
N LEU A 77 -17.69 -42.82 6.07
CA LEU A 77 -18.30 -44.10 5.69
C LEU A 77 -17.28 -45.16 5.29
N PHE A 78 -16.15 -44.77 4.72
CA PHE A 78 -15.11 -45.73 4.36
C PHE A 78 -14.47 -46.42 5.59
N GLU A 79 -14.52 -45.79 6.78
CA GLU A 79 -14.06 -46.39 8.04
C GLU A 79 -14.94 -47.57 8.47
N TYR A 80 -16.18 -47.58 7.96
CA TYR A 80 -17.15 -48.69 8.13
C TYR A 80 -17.12 -49.69 6.94
N GLY A 81 -16.14 -49.58 6.04
CA GLY A 81 -16.03 -50.42 4.85
C GLY A 81 -16.99 -50.06 3.71
N ILE A 82 -17.74 -48.97 3.83
CA ILE A 82 -18.71 -48.52 2.83
C ILE A 82 -17.98 -47.69 1.77
N ARG A 83 -17.92 -48.25 0.53
CA ARG A 83 -17.23 -47.64 -0.60
C ARG A 83 -18.10 -47.70 -1.85
N ASP A 84 -17.77 -46.83 -2.82
CA ASP A 84 -18.32 -46.87 -4.20
C ASP A 84 -19.85 -46.84 -4.28
N THR A 85 -20.53 -46.08 -3.38
CA THR A 85 -21.96 -45.84 -3.47
C THR A 85 -22.27 -44.42 -3.97
N SER A 86 -23.26 -44.31 -4.89
CA SER A 86 -23.76 -43.03 -5.36
C SER A 86 -24.94 -42.52 -4.53
N TYR A 87 -25.53 -43.35 -3.73
CA TYR A 87 -26.67 -43.02 -2.87
C TYR A 87 -26.53 -43.71 -1.51
N GLY A 88 -27.07 -43.06 -0.49
CA GLY A 88 -27.18 -43.63 0.83
C GLY A 88 -28.29 -43.01 1.62
N TRP A 89 -28.77 -43.75 2.59
CA TRP A 89 -29.85 -43.33 3.49
C TRP A 89 -29.38 -43.41 4.92
N TYR A 90 -29.63 -42.34 5.66
CA TYR A 90 -29.50 -42.28 7.11
C TYR A 90 -30.88 -42.32 7.75
N ARG A 91 -31.01 -43.02 8.89
CA ARG A 91 -32.26 -43.05 9.65
C ARG A 91 -31.97 -42.90 11.14
N VAL A 92 -32.89 -42.22 11.83
CA VAL A 92 -32.93 -42.14 13.31
C VAL A 92 -34.36 -42.12 13.78
N HIS A 93 -34.63 -42.84 14.84
CA HIS A 93 -35.93 -42.83 15.54
C HIS A 93 -35.82 -41.84 16.70
N ILE A 94 -36.78 -40.94 16.82
CA ILE A 94 -36.81 -39.88 17.81
C ILE A 94 -38.07 -40.01 18.61
N HIS A 95 -37.94 -40.02 19.92
CA HIS A 95 -39.09 -40.05 20.84
C HIS A 95 -39.25 -38.67 21.49
N LEU A 96 -40.42 -38.05 21.28
CA LEU A 96 -40.80 -36.70 21.75
C LEU A 96 -41.97 -36.80 22.72
N ARG A 97 -42.24 -35.71 23.42
CA ARG A 97 -43.51 -35.63 24.19
C ARG A 97 -44.70 -35.65 23.25
N PRO A 98 -45.73 -36.44 23.55
CA PRO A 98 -46.98 -36.39 22.81
C PRO A 98 -47.53 -34.97 22.69
N GLY A 99 -47.99 -34.59 21.49
CA GLY A 99 -48.55 -33.26 21.23
C GLY A 99 -47.51 -32.14 20.99
N THR A 100 -46.21 -32.46 20.87
CA THR A 100 -45.21 -31.47 20.47
C THR A 100 -45.52 -30.91 19.07
N GLN A 101 -45.54 -29.57 18.93
CA GLN A 101 -45.89 -28.87 17.71
C GLN A 101 -44.77 -27.88 17.32
N ASN A 102 -44.87 -27.32 16.12
CA ASN A 102 -43.94 -26.31 15.58
C ASN A 102 -42.49 -26.77 15.59
N LEU A 103 -42.26 -28.00 15.14
CA LEU A 103 -40.93 -28.62 15.04
C LEU A 103 -40.28 -28.32 13.73
N MET A 104 -38.96 -28.12 13.78
CA MET A 104 -38.10 -27.99 12.61
C MET A 104 -36.86 -28.86 12.76
N ILE A 105 -36.39 -29.42 11.66
CA ILE A 105 -35.08 -30.06 11.57
C ILE A 105 -34.11 -29.08 10.95
N GLY A 106 -32.99 -28.80 11.62
CA GLY A 106 -31.92 -27.97 11.10
C GLY A 106 -30.70 -28.81 10.71
N LEU A 107 -30.23 -28.65 9.50
CA LEU A 107 -28.98 -29.22 9.01
C LEU A 107 -27.96 -28.13 8.86
N GLN A 108 -26.76 -28.36 9.41
CA GLN A 108 -25.64 -27.42 9.33
C GLN A 108 -24.44 -28.11 8.70
N ASN A 109 -23.75 -27.41 7.79
CA ASN A 109 -22.53 -27.87 7.14
C ASN A 109 -22.66 -29.20 6.38
N THR A 110 -23.75 -29.42 5.66
CA THR A 110 -23.94 -30.59 4.82
C THR A 110 -23.36 -30.38 3.42
N LEU A 111 -22.77 -31.43 2.86
CA LEU A 111 -22.22 -31.47 1.51
C LEU A 111 -23.07 -32.35 0.61
N GLY A 112 -23.30 -31.95 -0.61
CA GLY A 112 -23.99 -32.76 -1.61
C GLY A 112 -25.51 -32.55 -1.68
N SER A 113 -26.18 -33.46 -2.40
CA SER A 113 -27.61 -33.43 -2.59
C SER A 113 -28.29 -34.30 -1.51
N TYR A 114 -29.39 -33.82 -0.94
CA TYR A 114 -30.14 -34.58 0.07
C TYR A 114 -31.65 -34.31 0.02
N GLU A 115 -32.40 -35.27 0.49
CA GLU A 115 -33.84 -35.17 0.78
C GLU A 115 -34.09 -35.64 2.19
N ILE A 116 -35.01 -34.95 2.90
CA ILE A 116 -35.37 -35.23 4.29
C ILE A 116 -36.81 -35.70 4.33
N PHE A 117 -37.04 -36.79 5.04
CA PHE A 117 -38.35 -37.39 5.24
C PHE A 117 -38.63 -37.50 6.74
N ALA A 118 -39.82 -37.09 7.14
CA ALA A 118 -40.37 -37.24 8.49
C ALA A 118 -41.54 -38.22 8.41
N ASN A 119 -41.48 -39.35 9.10
CA ASN A 119 -42.49 -40.41 9.05
C ASN A 119 -42.97 -40.76 7.62
N GLY A 120 -42.00 -40.83 6.68
CA GLY A 120 -42.26 -41.18 5.29
C GLY A 120 -42.67 -40.01 4.39
N VAL A 121 -42.97 -38.85 4.93
CA VAL A 121 -43.35 -37.65 4.18
C VAL A 121 -42.09 -36.80 3.91
N ARG A 122 -41.88 -36.43 2.66
CA ARG A 122 -40.77 -35.52 2.28
C ARG A 122 -41.06 -34.13 2.80
N ILE A 123 -40.20 -33.62 3.67
CA ILE A 123 -40.33 -32.28 4.27
C ILE A 123 -39.37 -31.24 3.68
N GLY A 124 -38.35 -31.69 2.96
CA GLY A 124 -37.38 -30.78 2.34
C GLY A 124 -36.23 -31.48 1.66
N GLY A 125 -35.25 -30.68 1.23
CA GLY A 125 -34.05 -31.20 0.59
C GLY A 125 -33.33 -30.13 -0.22
N SER A 126 -32.18 -30.49 -0.72
CA SER A 126 -31.33 -29.57 -1.51
C SER A 126 -30.52 -30.31 -2.56
N GLY A 127 -30.29 -29.63 -3.68
CA GLY A 127 -29.47 -30.07 -4.80
C GLY A 127 -30.16 -31.10 -5.72
N PRO A 128 -29.69 -31.18 -6.99
CA PRO A 128 -30.08 -32.26 -7.89
C PRO A 128 -29.32 -33.52 -7.54
N PHE A 129 -30.00 -34.66 -7.65
CA PHE A 129 -29.40 -35.98 -7.47
C PHE A 129 -28.62 -36.45 -8.72
N PRO A 130 -27.68 -37.40 -8.59
CA PRO A 130 -27.00 -37.99 -9.74
C PRO A 130 -28.01 -38.42 -10.86
N PRO A 131 -27.66 -38.31 -12.15
CA PRO A 131 -26.34 -37.99 -12.70
C PRO A 131 -26.01 -36.49 -12.77
N ILE A 132 -26.96 -35.60 -12.45
CA ILE A 132 -26.73 -34.17 -12.44
C ILE A 132 -26.26 -33.77 -11.05
N TYR A 133 -24.94 -33.70 -10.86
CA TYR A 133 -24.37 -33.28 -9.59
C TYR A 133 -24.00 -31.80 -9.62
N ARG A 134 -24.46 -31.04 -8.60
CA ARG A 134 -23.94 -29.70 -8.30
C ARG A 134 -23.39 -29.71 -6.88
N TYR A 135 -22.17 -29.29 -6.75
CA TYR A 135 -21.56 -29.09 -5.43
C TYR A 135 -22.28 -27.92 -4.75
N ASN A 136 -23.03 -28.24 -3.73
CA ASN A 136 -23.69 -27.26 -2.89
C ASN A 136 -23.16 -27.41 -1.47
N GLN A 137 -22.45 -26.39 -0.99
CA GLN A 137 -22.11 -26.28 0.41
C GLN A 137 -23.19 -25.39 1.06
N PHE A 138 -24.01 -25.99 1.90
CA PHE A 138 -25.09 -25.23 2.55
C PHE A 138 -24.68 -24.80 3.95
N GLY A 139 -25.09 -23.58 4.27
CA GLY A 139 -25.11 -23.07 5.61
C GLY A 139 -26.02 -23.89 6.53
N PHE A 140 -26.75 -23.18 7.34
CA PHE A 140 -27.82 -23.77 8.16
C PHE A 140 -29.13 -23.70 7.37
N ALA A 141 -29.78 -24.85 7.17
CA ALA A 141 -31.08 -24.96 6.51
C ALA A 141 -32.12 -25.59 7.47
N PRO A 142 -33.06 -24.83 7.98
CA PRO A 142 -34.18 -25.36 8.76
C PRO A 142 -35.30 -25.82 7.85
N TYR A 143 -35.90 -27.00 8.16
CA TYR A 143 -37.02 -27.57 7.45
C TYR A 143 -38.17 -27.82 8.43
N PRO A 144 -39.39 -27.31 8.16
CA PRO A 144 -40.53 -27.53 9.04
C PRO A 144 -40.99 -28.97 8.98
N ILE A 145 -41.27 -29.52 10.15
CA ILE A 145 -41.97 -30.82 10.30
C ILE A 145 -43.45 -30.49 10.45
N PRO A 146 -44.33 -30.85 9.49
CA PRO A 146 -45.75 -30.55 9.58
C PRO A 146 -46.39 -31.12 10.86
N ASP A 147 -47.20 -30.30 11.50
CA ASP A 147 -47.96 -30.77 12.66
C ASP A 147 -48.85 -31.95 12.27
N GLY A 148 -48.91 -32.96 13.14
CA GLY A 148 -49.66 -34.20 12.88
C GLY A 148 -48.84 -35.32 12.23
N LEU A 149 -47.55 -35.11 11.85
CA LEU A 149 -46.68 -36.22 11.43
C LEU A 149 -46.14 -37.05 12.58
N LEU A 150 -46.14 -36.52 13.82
CA LEU A 150 -45.79 -37.31 15.00
C LEU A 150 -46.87 -38.35 15.25
N THR A 151 -46.45 -39.54 15.69
CA THR A 151 -47.43 -40.54 16.20
C THR A 151 -48.12 -40.00 17.45
N PRO A 152 -49.31 -40.53 17.83
CA PRO A 152 -49.92 -40.16 19.08
C PRO A 152 -49.07 -40.41 20.33
N GLN A 153 -48.10 -41.31 20.23
CA GLN A 153 -47.12 -41.65 21.27
C GLN A 153 -45.90 -40.67 21.27
N GLY A 154 -45.75 -39.80 20.25
CA GLY A 154 -44.66 -38.86 20.14
C GLY A 154 -43.46 -39.37 19.32
N ASP A 155 -43.64 -40.47 18.58
CA ASP A 155 -42.55 -41.04 17.80
C ASP A 155 -42.40 -40.37 16.42
N LEU A 156 -41.19 -40.11 16.05
CA LEU A 156 -40.77 -39.52 14.77
C LEU A 156 -39.62 -40.33 14.17
N THR A 157 -39.81 -40.87 12.98
CA THR A 157 -38.72 -41.45 12.18
C THR A 157 -38.22 -40.41 11.19
N LEU A 158 -36.99 -40.00 11.34
CA LEU A 158 -36.29 -39.15 10.38
C LEU A 158 -35.47 -40.03 9.45
N ALA A 159 -35.67 -39.87 8.13
CA ALA A 159 -34.88 -40.51 7.11
C ALA A 159 -34.29 -39.44 6.19
N ILE A 160 -33.00 -39.53 5.90
CA ILE A 160 -32.29 -38.60 5.04
C ILE A 160 -31.65 -39.37 3.91
N ARG A 161 -32.10 -39.11 2.68
CA ARG A 161 -31.53 -39.62 1.45
C ARG A 161 -30.42 -38.71 0.98
N PHE A 162 -29.23 -39.23 0.72
CA PHE A 162 -28.10 -38.50 0.16
C PHE A 162 -27.71 -38.98 -1.22
N GLY A 163 -27.38 -38.03 -2.10
CA GLY A 163 -26.68 -38.31 -3.34
C GLY A 163 -25.20 -37.99 -3.22
N PHE A 164 -24.36 -38.97 -3.52
CA PHE A 164 -22.91 -38.84 -3.53
C PHE A 164 -22.35 -38.73 -4.95
N ASN A 165 -21.29 -37.97 -5.15
CA ASN A 165 -20.58 -37.99 -6.39
C ASN A 165 -19.59 -39.16 -6.43
N ALA A 166 -20.03 -40.29 -6.97
CA ALA A 166 -19.19 -41.48 -7.13
C ALA A 166 -18.06 -41.32 -8.18
N THR A 167 -18.14 -40.28 -9.03
CA THR A 167 -17.18 -40.05 -10.12
C THR A 167 -16.02 -39.13 -9.76
N GLY A 168 -15.96 -38.61 -8.55
CA GLY A 168 -14.82 -37.88 -8.01
C GLY A 168 -13.64 -38.81 -7.77
N SER A 169 -13.07 -39.28 -8.85
CA SER A 169 -12.01 -40.28 -8.86
C SER A 169 -10.68 -39.69 -8.43
N ILE A 170 -10.45 -39.60 -7.15
CA ILE A 170 -9.11 -39.93 -6.61
C ILE A 170 -9.27 -40.29 -5.14
N GLY A 171 -9.00 -41.51 -4.88
CA GLY A 171 -9.23 -42.10 -3.58
C GLY A 171 -10.69 -42.55 -3.45
N ARG A 172 -10.92 -43.76 -3.68
CA ARG A 172 -12.13 -44.57 -3.50
C ARG A 172 -12.70 -44.41 -2.07
N GLY A 173 -13.15 -43.23 -1.73
CA GLY A 173 -13.72 -42.91 -0.44
C GLY A 173 -14.90 -41.97 -0.63
N THR A 174 -16.09 -42.41 -0.29
CA THR A 174 -17.25 -41.56 -0.12
C THR A 174 -17.00 -40.66 1.07
N SER A 175 -16.76 -39.36 0.82
CA SER A 175 -16.84 -38.40 1.89
C SER A 175 -18.30 -38.35 2.37
N THR A 176 -18.52 -38.46 3.67
CA THR A 176 -19.83 -38.38 4.25
C THR A 176 -20.45 -36.99 4.02
N PRO A 177 -21.67 -36.89 3.52
CA PRO A 177 -22.44 -35.63 3.49
C PRO A 177 -22.62 -35.03 4.87
N ILE A 178 -22.71 -35.92 5.88
CA ILE A 178 -22.67 -35.55 7.28
C ILE A 178 -21.30 -35.97 7.82
N HIS A 179 -20.44 -34.98 8.02
CA HIS A 179 -19.05 -35.19 8.50
C HIS A 179 -18.87 -34.57 9.90
N SER A 180 -17.70 -34.74 10.48
CA SER A 180 -17.39 -34.28 11.86
C SER A 180 -17.68 -32.80 12.16
N GLY A 181 -17.89 -31.97 11.13
CA GLY A 181 -18.33 -30.58 11.25
C GLY A 181 -19.82 -30.37 10.98
N SER A 182 -20.56 -31.43 10.59
CA SER A 182 -22.00 -31.35 10.37
C SER A 182 -22.76 -31.57 11.68
N SER A 183 -23.86 -30.84 11.83
CA SER A 183 -24.74 -30.99 13.00
C SER A 183 -26.19 -31.01 12.57
N LEU A 184 -26.94 -31.94 13.16
CA LEU A 184 -28.40 -32.02 13.00
C LEU A 184 -29.04 -31.61 14.29
N TYR A 185 -29.99 -30.73 14.17
CA TYR A 185 -30.74 -30.18 15.31
C TYR A 185 -32.22 -30.38 15.13
N LEU A 186 -32.88 -30.71 16.21
CA LEU A 186 -34.32 -30.52 16.34
C LEU A 186 -34.55 -29.19 17.03
N LEU A 187 -35.40 -28.33 16.46
CA LEU A 187 -35.57 -26.93 16.84
C LEU A 187 -37.06 -26.60 16.96
N SER A 188 -37.42 -25.66 17.84
CA SER A 188 -38.72 -24.98 17.74
C SER A 188 -38.64 -23.97 16.57
N GLY A 189 -39.80 -23.66 15.96
CA GLY A 189 -39.85 -22.75 14.82
C GLY A 189 -39.20 -21.39 15.08
N GLU A 190 -39.41 -20.81 16.28
CA GLU A 190 -38.77 -19.56 16.66
C GLU A 190 -37.24 -19.68 16.81
N SER A 191 -36.80 -20.81 17.38
CA SER A 191 -35.37 -21.07 17.53
C SER A 191 -34.69 -21.32 16.19
N ALA A 192 -35.41 -21.97 15.25
CA ALA A 192 -34.87 -22.24 13.91
C ALA A 192 -34.60 -20.97 13.10
N VAL A 193 -35.48 -19.99 13.16
CA VAL A 193 -35.26 -18.69 12.48
C VAL A 193 -34.06 -17.97 13.08
N ARG A 194 -34.00 -17.86 14.41
CA ARG A 194 -32.86 -17.24 15.09
C ARG A 194 -31.52 -17.94 14.79
N GLU A 195 -31.54 -19.27 14.79
CA GLU A 195 -30.36 -20.08 14.50
C GLU A 195 -29.90 -19.90 13.03
N ALA A 196 -30.85 -19.84 12.08
CA ALA A 196 -30.55 -19.59 10.67
C ALA A 196 -29.93 -18.19 10.44
N GLU A 197 -30.55 -17.18 11.04
CA GLU A 197 -30.00 -15.80 10.98
C GLU A 197 -28.63 -15.72 11.62
N PHE A 198 -28.43 -16.33 12.78
CA PHE A 198 -27.18 -16.35 13.48
C PHE A 198 -26.08 -17.12 12.70
N ALA A 199 -26.39 -18.33 12.21
CA ALA A 199 -25.45 -19.12 11.41
C ALA A 199 -25.05 -18.42 10.10
N ASN A 200 -26.01 -17.74 9.46
CA ASN A 200 -25.71 -16.94 8.27
C ASN A 200 -24.86 -15.72 8.62
N SER A 201 -25.16 -15.02 9.71
CA SER A 201 -24.37 -13.87 10.14
C SER A 201 -22.93 -14.27 10.49
N GLN A 202 -22.72 -15.39 11.17
CA GLN A 202 -21.39 -15.90 11.50
C GLN A 202 -20.52 -16.16 10.27
N ARG A 203 -21.14 -16.49 9.14
CA ARG A 203 -20.42 -16.73 7.88
C ARG A 203 -20.20 -15.48 7.06
N ILE A 204 -21.22 -14.64 6.94
CA ILE A 204 -21.19 -13.46 6.05
C ILE A 204 -20.42 -12.31 6.68
N VAL A 205 -20.61 -12.06 7.98
CA VAL A 205 -20.01 -10.90 8.66
C VAL A 205 -18.48 -10.85 8.56
N PRO A 206 -17.72 -11.95 8.77
CA PRO A 206 -16.26 -11.91 8.60
C PRO A 206 -15.83 -11.45 7.21
N TYR A 207 -16.49 -11.92 6.15
CA TYR A 207 -16.17 -11.51 4.78
C TYR A 207 -16.50 -10.04 4.52
N LEU A 208 -17.66 -9.56 5.02
CA LEU A 208 -18.03 -8.14 4.89
C LEU A 208 -17.06 -7.23 5.65
N VAL A 209 -16.59 -7.64 6.82
CA VAL A 209 -15.58 -6.90 7.58
C VAL A 209 -14.28 -6.83 6.80
N MET A 210 -13.83 -7.94 6.23
CA MET A 210 -12.62 -7.97 5.40
C MET A 210 -12.77 -7.14 4.13
N ALA A 211 -13.94 -7.19 3.49
CA ALA A 211 -14.27 -6.34 2.34
C ALA A 211 -14.22 -4.85 2.68
N GLY A 212 -14.83 -4.45 3.79
CA GLY A 212 -14.83 -3.06 4.26
C GLY A 212 -13.43 -2.56 4.63
N LEU A 213 -12.64 -3.38 5.33
CA LEU A 213 -11.27 -3.05 5.70
C LEU A 213 -10.38 -2.87 4.46
N SER A 214 -10.42 -3.81 3.52
CA SER A 214 -9.63 -3.71 2.28
C SER A 214 -10.09 -2.55 1.41
N LEU A 215 -11.40 -2.27 1.32
CA LEU A 215 -11.91 -1.09 0.62
C LEU A 215 -11.37 0.20 1.20
N LEU A 216 -11.42 0.36 2.52
CA LEU A 216 -10.92 1.56 3.21
C LEU A 216 -9.42 1.77 2.95
N ILE A 217 -8.61 0.72 3.10
CA ILE A 217 -7.16 0.80 2.84
C ILE A 217 -6.89 1.11 1.36
N GLY A 218 -7.67 0.52 0.44
CA GLY A 218 -7.59 0.81 -0.99
C GLY A 218 -7.88 2.27 -1.33
N LEU A 219 -8.90 2.87 -0.69
CA LEU A 219 -9.23 4.28 -0.85
C LEU A 219 -8.12 5.20 -0.30
N ILE A 220 -7.54 4.86 0.86
CA ILE A 220 -6.38 5.58 1.41
C ILE A 220 -5.19 5.51 0.45
N ALA A 221 -4.86 4.33 -0.06
CA ALA A 221 -3.77 4.15 -1.00
C ALA A 221 -3.99 4.94 -2.31
N LEU A 222 -5.23 4.96 -2.83
CA LEU A 222 -5.59 5.74 -4.01
C LEU A 222 -5.46 7.25 -3.76
N ALA A 223 -5.93 7.74 -2.62
CA ALA A 223 -5.79 9.15 -2.23
C ALA A 223 -4.32 9.56 -2.13
N LEU A 224 -3.47 8.71 -1.53
CA LEU A 224 -2.02 8.94 -1.47
C LEU A 224 -1.39 8.94 -2.86
N PHE A 225 -1.82 8.06 -3.77
CA PHE A 225 -1.35 8.07 -5.15
C PHE A 225 -1.75 9.34 -5.90
N ILE A 226 -2.97 9.83 -5.71
CA ILE A 226 -3.44 11.09 -6.32
C ILE A 226 -2.59 12.27 -5.82
N ALA A 227 -2.25 12.30 -4.53
CA ALA A 227 -1.40 13.33 -3.92
C ALA A 227 0.08 13.20 -4.33
N LEU A 228 0.58 11.96 -4.50
CA LEU A 228 1.99 11.64 -4.74
C LEU A 228 2.13 10.76 -5.98
N ARG A 229 1.81 11.30 -7.16
CA ARG A 229 1.72 10.56 -8.44
C ARG A 229 3.02 9.86 -8.88
N SER A 230 4.15 10.29 -8.39
CA SER A 230 5.45 9.65 -8.65
C SER A 230 5.63 8.31 -7.93
N GLN A 231 4.81 8.04 -6.91
CA GLN A 231 4.92 6.84 -6.06
C GLN A 231 3.94 5.76 -6.54
N HIS A 232 4.33 5.01 -7.57
CA HIS A 232 3.47 3.99 -8.21
C HIS A 232 3.11 2.81 -7.29
N GLU A 233 3.85 2.58 -6.21
CA GLU A 233 3.54 1.57 -5.20
C GLU A 233 2.20 1.82 -4.50
N TYR A 234 1.78 3.08 -4.33
CA TYR A 234 0.46 3.40 -3.78
C TYR A 234 -0.67 2.97 -4.71
N PHE A 235 -0.47 3.13 -6.04
CA PHE A 235 -1.44 2.68 -7.03
C PHE A 235 -1.55 1.15 -7.04
N ALA A 236 -0.43 0.44 -6.99
CA ALA A 236 -0.43 -1.01 -6.91
C ALA A 236 -1.11 -1.51 -5.62
N ALA A 237 -0.83 -0.87 -4.47
CA ALA A 237 -1.51 -1.17 -3.21
C ALA A 237 -3.04 -0.94 -3.31
N ALA A 238 -3.48 0.14 -3.96
CA ALA A 238 -4.90 0.42 -4.16
C ALA A 238 -5.59 -0.67 -4.97
N ILE A 239 -5.02 -1.08 -6.12
CA ILE A 239 -5.59 -2.14 -6.96
C ILE A 239 -5.60 -3.47 -6.20
N TYR A 240 -4.53 -3.80 -5.47
CA TYR A 240 -4.45 -4.99 -4.62
C TYR A 240 -5.61 -5.04 -3.62
N MET A 241 -5.83 -3.95 -2.88
CA MET A 241 -6.89 -3.86 -1.88
C MET A 241 -8.30 -3.89 -2.49
N PHE A 242 -8.52 -3.23 -3.63
CA PHE A 242 -9.81 -3.28 -4.33
C PHE A 242 -10.14 -4.67 -4.89
N ALA A 243 -9.13 -5.39 -5.41
CA ALA A 243 -9.32 -6.77 -5.84
C ALA A 243 -9.75 -7.68 -4.70
N TRP A 244 -9.10 -7.55 -3.53
CA TRP A 244 -9.48 -8.29 -2.34
C TRP A 244 -10.86 -7.87 -1.78
N SER A 245 -11.19 -6.59 -1.81
CA SER A 245 -12.52 -6.12 -1.42
C SER A 245 -13.61 -6.75 -2.29
N ALA A 246 -13.43 -6.76 -3.61
CA ALA A 246 -14.36 -7.39 -4.55
C ALA A 246 -14.45 -8.90 -4.32
N TYR A 247 -13.31 -9.57 -4.09
CA TYR A 247 -13.27 -11.00 -3.76
C TYR A 247 -14.11 -11.30 -2.51
N TYR A 248 -13.92 -10.58 -1.42
CA TYR A 248 -14.64 -10.82 -0.18
C TYR A 248 -16.13 -10.48 -0.26
N VAL A 249 -16.51 -9.46 -1.03
CA VAL A 249 -17.94 -9.19 -1.32
C VAL A 249 -18.57 -10.36 -2.08
N LEU A 250 -17.87 -10.88 -3.09
CA LEU A 250 -18.35 -12.02 -3.87
C LEU A 250 -18.44 -13.29 -3.02
N GLU A 251 -17.49 -13.54 -2.13
CA GLU A 251 -17.54 -14.64 -1.18
C GLU A 251 -18.73 -14.52 -0.22
N ALA A 252 -19.01 -13.32 0.30
CA ALA A 252 -20.20 -13.08 1.12
C ALA A 252 -21.49 -13.35 0.34
N LEU A 253 -21.57 -12.92 -0.92
CA LEU A 253 -22.73 -13.15 -1.79
C LEU A 253 -22.89 -14.63 -2.14
N HIS A 254 -21.78 -15.37 -2.23
CA HIS A 254 -21.81 -16.82 -2.46
C HIS A 254 -22.63 -17.56 -1.39
N TYR A 255 -22.58 -17.11 -0.14
CA TYR A 255 -23.38 -17.71 0.94
C TYR A 255 -24.87 -17.36 0.86
N LEU A 256 -25.25 -16.32 0.12
CA LEU A 256 -26.65 -15.89 -0.04
C LEU A 256 -27.35 -16.55 -1.25
N SER A 257 -26.59 -17.01 -2.24
CA SER A 257 -27.17 -17.63 -3.44
C SER A 257 -26.30 -18.79 -3.95
N PRO A 258 -26.91 -19.81 -4.59
CA PRO A 258 -26.15 -20.92 -5.16
C PRO A 258 -25.13 -20.46 -6.18
N PHE A 259 -23.90 -20.90 -6.01
CA PHE A 259 -22.80 -20.51 -6.88
C PHE A 259 -22.93 -21.17 -8.26
N THR A 260 -22.95 -20.37 -9.29
CA THR A 260 -22.85 -20.85 -10.66
C THR A 260 -21.38 -20.96 -11.08
N PHE A 261 -21.09 -21.78 -12.09
CA PHE A 261 -19.73 -21.86 -12.65
C PHE A 261 -19.18 -20.49 -13.09
N SER A 262 -20.05 -19.63 -13.66
CA SER A 262 -19.70 -18.25 -14.02
C SER A 262 -19.37 -17.40 -12.80
N GLY A 263 -20.06 -17.56 -11.68
CA GLY A 263 -19.74 -16.89 -10.42
C GLY A 263 -18.36 -17.28 -9.90
N GLY A 264 -18.02 -18.57 -9.97
CA GLY A 264 -16.68 -19.08 -9.61
C GLY A 264 -15.57 -18.48 -10.47
N LEU A 265 -15.80 -18.31 -11.77
CA LEU A 265 -14.83 -17.64 -12.64
C LEU A 265 -14.62 -16.17 -12.27
N VAL A 266 -15.68 -15.44 -11.96
CA VAL A 266 -15.56 -14.03 -11.53
C VAL A 266 -14.76 -13.94 -10.24
N LEU A 267 -15.02 -14.81 -9.27
CA LEU A 267 -14.28 -14.88 -8.01
C LEU A 267 -12.78 -15.14 -8.26
N ALA A 268 -12.46 -16.11 -9.13
CA ALA A 268 -11.10 -16.46 -9.49
C ALA A 268 -10.34 -15.31 -10.17
N VAL A 269 -11.04 -14.48 -10.97
CA VAL A 269 -10.45 -13.27 -11.57
C VAL A 269 -9.97 -12.30 -10.49
N PHE A 270 -10.80 -11.96 -9.51
CA PHE A 270 -10.40 -11.02 -8.45
C PHE A 270 -9.33 -11.59 -7.54
N TYR A 271 -9.40 -12.87 -7.20
CA TYR A 271 -8.35 -13.56 -6.45
C TYR A 271 -7.02 -13.55 -7.21
N GLY A 272 -7.04 -13.92 -8.49
CA GLY A 272 -5.84 -13.93 -9.34
C GLY A 272 -5.28 -12.54 -9.59
N LEU A 273 -6.15 -11.53 -9.78
CA LEU A 273 -5.74 -10.14 -9.95
C LEU A 273 -5.06 -9.62 -8.69
N GLY A 274 -5.65 -9.84 -7.51
CA GLY A 274 -5.08 -9.44 -6.24
C GLY A 274 -3.66 -9.97 -6.07
N ASN A 275 -3.47 -11.27 -6.27
CA ASN A 275 -2.16 -11.88 -6.09
C ASN A 275 -1.14 -11.49 -7.18
N ALA A 276 -1.57 -11.31 -8.43
CA ALA A 276 -0.68 -10.81 -9.49
C ALA A 276 -0.21 -9.37 -9.20
N VAL A 277 -1.09 -8.53 -8.65
CA VAL A 277 -0.76 -7.15 -8.25
C VAL A 277 0.10 -7.13 -6.98
N LEU A 278 -0.02 -8.09 -6.06
CA LEU A 278 0.89 -8.23 -4.93
C LEU A 278 2.35 -8.40 -5.39
N ILE A 279 2.59 -9.18 -6.44
CA ILE A 279 3.93 -9.34 -7.03
C ILE A 279 4.44 -7.98 -7.54
N GLU A 280 3.58 -7.20 -8.22
CA GLU A 280 3.95 -5.87 -8.72
C GLU A 280 4.21 -4.89 -7.58
N PHE A 281 3.39 -4.92 -6.54
CA PHE A 281 3.57 -4.11 -5.35
C PHE A 281 4.91 -4.38 -4.67
N VAL A 282 5.24 -5.66 -4.41
CA VAL A 282 6.54 -6.05 -3.85
C VAL A 282 7.70 -5.64 -4.74
N ARG A 283 7.55 -5.78 -6.07
CA ARG A 283 8.55 -5.32 -7.04
C ARG A 283 8.85 -3.82 -6.90
N LEU A 284 7.80 -2.99 -6.83
CA LEU A 284 7.91 -1.54 -6.69
C LEU A 284 8.56 -1.16 -5.35
N VAL A 285 8.12 -1.77 -4.25
CA VAL A 285 8.69 -1.54 -2.91
C VAL A 285 10.19 -1.86 -2.86
N LEU A 286 10.63 -2.90 -3.58
CA LEU A 286 12.03 -3.30 -3.66
C LEU A 286 12.84 -2.53 -4.73
N GLY A 287 12.20 -1.65 -5.52
CA GLY A 287 12.84 -0.92 -6.61
C GLY A 287 13.37 -1.82 -7.74
N LEU A 288 12.79 -3.02 -7.92
CA LEU A 288 13.25 -3.97 -8.93
C LEU A 288 12.78 -3.57 -10.32
N ARG A 289 13.64 -3.75 -11.33
CA ARG A 289 13.27 -3.57 -12.74
C ARG A 289 12.23 -4.61 -13.16
N ARG A 290 11.28 -4.20 -14.01
CA ARG A 290 10.30 -5.12 -14.60
C ARG A 290 10.99 -6.04 -15.60
N THR A 291 11.01 -7.35 -15.29
CA THR A 291 11.63 -8.39 -16.12
C THR A 291 10.57 -9.33 -16.69
N ARG A 292 10.92 -10.08 -17.74
CA ARG A 292 10.06 -11.15 -18.29
C ARG A 292 9.76 -12.22 -17.23
N SER A 293 10.68 -12.48 -16.32
CA SER A 293 10.48 -13.45 -15.22
C SER A 293 9.38 -12.99 -14.26
N ILE A 294 9.34 -11.70 -13.88
CA ILE A 294 8.29 -11.15 -13.02
C ILE A 294 6.93 -11.23 -13.72
N LEU A 295 6.87 -10.87 -15.00
CA LEU A 295 5.64 -11.02 -15.79
C LEU A 295 5.21 -12.48 -15.87
N GLY A 296 6.15 -13.41 -16.05
CA GLY A 296 5.89 -14.85 -16.04
C GLY A 296 5.29 -15.32 -14.71
N LEU A 297 5.84 -14.88 -13.57
CA LEU A 297 5.29 -15.18 -12.25
C LEU A 297 3.86 -14.66 -12.07
N GLN A 298 3.59 -13.42 -12.48
CA GLN A 298 2.24 -12.83 -12.44
C GLN A 298 1.26 -13.62 -13.28
N THR A 299 1.66 -14.01 -14.50
CA THR A 299 0.82 -14.79 -15.42
C THR A 299 0.54 -16.19 -14.87
N ILE A 300 1.55 -16.88 -14.34
CA ILE A 300 1.41 -18.21 -13.73
C ILE A 300 0.44 -18.15 -12.56
N TYR A 301 0.58 -17.16 -11.69
CA TYR A 301 -0.27 -17.00 -10.53
C TYR A 301 -1.73 -16.73 -10.92
N PHE A 302 -1.93 -15.82 -11.87
CA PHE A 302 -3.27 -15.50 -12.38
C PHE A 302 -3.94 -16.72 -13.02
N LEU A 303 -3.21 -17.47 -13.86
CA LEU A 303 -3.73 -18.68 -14.51
C LEU A 303 -4.02 -19.78 -13.51
N ALA A 304 -3.16 -19.95 -12.49
CA ALA A 304 -3.39 -20.91 -11.41
C ALA A 304 -4.70 -20.56 -10.66
N ALA A 305 -4.91 -19.30 -10.29
CA ALA A 305 -6.15 -18.84 -9.65
C ALA A 305 -7.37 -19.09 -10.54
N PHE A 306 -7.27 -18.80 -11.83
CA PHE A 306 -8.35 -19.01 -12.80
C PHE A 306 -8.69 -20.49 -13.00
N SER A 307 -7.81 -21.43 -12.65
CA SER A 307 -8.08 -22.86 -12.72
C SER A 307 -9.00 -23.38 -11.60
N SER A 308 -9.15 -22.64 -10.50
CA SER A 308 -9.88 -23.11 -9.31
C SER A 308 -11.34 -23.51 -9.55
N PRO A 309 -12.18 -22.82 -10.36
CA PRO A 309 -13.55 -23.22 -10.63
C PRO A 309 -13.66 -24.53 -11.42
N PHE A 310 -12.63 -24.85 -12.20
CA PHE A 310 -12.61 -26.10 -12.98
C PHE A 310 -12.39 -27.32 -12.09
N ALA A 311 -11.85 -27.17 -10.90
CA ALA A 311 -11.70 -28.24 -9.93
C ALA A 311 -13.05 -28.87 -9.52
N ALA A 312 -14.16 -28.13 -9.67
CA ALA A 312 -15.51 -28.62 -9.41
C ALA A 312 -16.13 -29.39 -10.59
N THR A 313 -15.45 -29.49 -11.72
CA THR A 313 -15.95 -30.23 -12.91
C THR A 313 -15.49 -31.69 -12.88
N PRO A 314 -16.27 -32.63 -13.39
CA PRO A 314 -15.88 -34.03 -13.46
C PRO A 314 -14.62 -34.30 -14.29
N PHE A 315 -14.27 -33.37 -15.17
CA PHE A 315 -13.10 -33.46 -16.04
C PHE A 315 -11.78 -33.13 -15.31
N TYR A 316 -11.85 -32.41 -14.21
CA TYR A 316 -10.71 -32.00 -13.42
C TYR A 316 -10.69 -32.82 -12.14
N SER A 317 -9.85 -33.84 -12.10
CA SER A 317 -9.70 -34.57 -10.85
C SER A 317 -9.23 -33.57 -9.76
N TYR A 318 -9.85 -33.60 -8.58
CA TYR A 318 -9.49 -32.74 -7.44
C TYR A 318 -7.98 -32.69 -7.20
N PHE A 319 -7.27 -33.80 -7.42
CA PHE A 319 -5.84 -33.90 -7.30
C PHE A 319 -5.09 -33.05 -8.33
N PHE A 320 -5.51 -33.07 -9.60
CA PHE A 320 -4.86 -32.30 -10.67
C PHE A 320 -5.15 -30.79 -10.51
N GLY A 321 -6.41 -30.41 -10.25
CA GLY A 321 -6.79 -29.02 -9.97
C GLY A 321 -6.02 -28.46 -8.77
N PHE A 322 -5.84 -29.27 -7.76
CA PHE A 322 -5.06 -28.94 -6.59
C PHE A 322 -3.58 -28.64 -6.92
N PHE A 323 -2.90 -29.51 -7.67
CA PHE A 323 -1.51 -29.26 -8.09
C PHE A 323 -1.36 -28.06 -9.01
N VAL A 324 -2.33 -27.82 -9.91
CA VAL A 324 -2.30 -26.66 -10.81
C VAL A 324 -2.57 -25.34 -10.06
N PHE A 325 -3.35 -25.37 -8.98
CA PHE A 325 -3.65 -24.18 -8.18
C PHE A 325 -2.59 -23.94 -7.08
N TYR A 326 -2.41 -24.88 -6.15
CA TYR A 326 -1.59 -24.65 -4.95
C TYR A 326 -0.09 -24.67 -5.20
N VAL A 327 0.43 -25.56 -6.06
CA VAL A 327 1.88 -25.66 -6.26
C VAL A 327 2.48 -24.39 -6.87
N PRO A 328 1.90 -23.78 -7.92
CA PRO A 328 2.40 -22.50 -8.42
C PRO A 328 2.28 -21.37 -7.41
N MET A 329 1.19 -21.29 -6.65
CA MET A 329 0.95 -20.30 -5.63
C MET A 329 2.05 -20.33 -4.56
N LEU A 330 2.29 -21.51 -3.96
CA LEU A 330 3.32 -21.70 -2.95
C LEU A 330 4.73 -21.38 -3.48
N ALA A 331 5.03 -21.74 -4.73
CA ALA A 331 6.32 -21.41 -5.34
C ALA A 331 6.52 -19.89 -5.45
N VAL A 332 5.47 -19.15 -5.82
CA VAL A 332 5.52 -17.67 -5.91
C VAL A 332 5.69 -17.05 -4.52
N ASP A 333 4.95 -17.52 -3.52
CA ASP A 333 5.03 -17.00 -2.16
C ASP A 333 6.43 -17.17 -1.55
N VAL A 334 7.05 -18.33 -1.79
CA VAL A 334 8.45 -18.57 -1.39
C VAL A 334 9.40 -17.60 -2.11
N VAL A 335 9.20 -17.35 -3.41
CA VAL A 335 10.01 -16.39 -4.16
C VAL A 335 9.85 -14.99 -3.59
N LEU A 336 8.62 -14.55 -3.32
CA LEU A 336 8.34 -13.24 -2.71
C LEU A 336 8.97 -13.11 -1.32
N ALA A 337 8.84 -14.14 -0.48
CA ALA A 337 9.47 -14.17 0.85
C ALA A 337 11.00 -14.04 0.76
N VAL A 338 11.64 -14.75 -0.17
CA VAL A 338 13.09 -14.66 -0.41
C VAL A 338 13.49 -13.26 -0.90
N LEU A 339 12.70 -12.65 -1.79
CA LEU A 339 12.96 -11.29 -2.28
C LEU A 339 12.85 -10.26 -1.16
N LEU A 340 11.79 -10.31 -0.35
CA LEU A 340 11.62 -9.43 0.81
C LEU A 340 12.70 -9.64 1.87
N LEU A 341 13.10 -10.89 2.14
CA LEU A 341 14.19 -11.19 3.06
C LEU A 341 15.52 -10.59 2.58
N ARG A 342 15.84 -10.72 1.28
CA ARG A 342 17.03 -10.11 0.67
C ARG A 342 16.96 -8.58 0.72
N GLY A 343 15.81 -7.99 0.42
CA GLY A 343 15.58 -6.55 0.53
C GLY A 343 15.79 -6.05 1.95
N GLY A 344 15.19 -6.73 2.92
CA GLY A 344 15.33 -6.40 4.35
C GLY A 344 16.76 -6.51 4.88
N ARG A 345 17.54 -7.50 4.41
CA ARG A 345 18.99 -7.63 4.73
C ARG A 345 19.83 -6.50 4.12
N ARG A 346 19.40 -5.92 3.00
CA ARG A 346 20.05 -4.76 2.36
C ARG A 346 19.64 -3.42 2.98
N GLY A 347 18.86 -3.43 4.06
CA GLY A 347 18.46 -2.23 4.79
C GLY A 347 17.10 -1.65 4.42
N ASN A 348 16.36 -2.26 3.49
CA ASN A 348 15.01 -1.81 3.15
C ASN A 348 14.05 -2.12 4.31
N ILE A 349 13.61 -1.06 5.02
CA ILE A 349 12.73 -1.16 6.19
C ILE A 349 11.34 -1.65 5.77
N GLU A 350 10.84 -1.21 4.63
CA GLU A 350 9.53 -1.56 4.11
C GLU A 350 9.44 -3.07 3.81
N ALA A 351 10.50 -3.65 3.25
CA ALA A 351 10.59 -5.10 3.05
C ALA A 351 10.56 -5.89 4.37
N ARG A 352 11.15 -5.35 5.45
CA ARG A 352 11.09 -5.98 6.78
C ARG A 352 9.69 -5.93 7.38
N VAL A 353 8.92 -4.88 7.09
CA VAL A 353 7.54 -4.72 7.55
C VAL A 353 6.61 -5.69 6.82
N LEU A 354 6.78 -5.87 5.51
CA LEU A 354 5.93 -6.75 4.70
C LEU A 354 6.20 -8.25 4.90
N LEU A 355 7.44 -8.61 5.23
CA LEU A 355 7.87 -10.00 5.32
C LEU A 355 7.07 -10.87 6.32
N PRO A 356 6.79 -10.44 7.58
CA PRO A 356 6.06 -11.27 8.54
C PRO A 356 4.65 -11.64 8.10
N ALA A 357 3.93 -10.70 7.48
CA ALA A 357 2.57 -10.95 6.98
C ALA A 357 2.59 -11.94 5.79
N LEU A 358 3.53 -11.76 4.86
CA LEU A 358 3.69 -12.69 3.75
C LEU A 358 4.05 -14.10 4.26
N LEU A 359 4.94 -14.22 5.25
CA LEU A 359 5.26 -15.52 5.86
C LEU A 359 4.05 -16.16 6.53
N LEU A 360 3.21 -15.36 7.20
CA LEU A 360 1.98 -15.87 7.83
C LEU A 360 1.00 -16.41 6.78
N ILE A 361 0.80 -15.69 5.66
CA ILE A 361 -0.02 -16.17 4.55
C ILE A 361 0.57 -17.43 3.95
N THR A 362 1.87 -17.44 3.65
CA THR A 362 2.56 -18.63 3.12
C THR A 362 2.37 -19.84 4.04
N VAL A 363 2.51 -19.67 5.36
CA VAL A 363 2.26 -20.74 6.33
C VAL A 363 0.80 -21.20 6.29
N ALA A 364 -0.16 -20.28 6.19
CA ALA A 364 -1.59 -20.60 6.10
C ALA A 364 -1.91 -21.38 4.82
N ASP A 365 -1.31 -21.01 3.69
CA ASP A 365 -1.46 -21.69 2.41
C ASP A 365 -0.85 -23.10 2.45
N TYR A 366 0.39 -23.24 2.98
CA TYR A 366 1.00 -24.56 3.18
C TYR A 366 0.18 -25.45 4.11
N TRP A 367 -0.38 -24.86 5.16
CA TRP A 367 -1.26 -25.59 6.08
C TRP A 367 -2.54 -26.07 5.38
N SER A 368 -3.17 -25.20 4.62
CA SER A 368 -4.34 -25.52 3.81
C SER A 368 -4.02 -26.62 2.79
N PHE A 369 -2.89 -26.50 2.11
CA PHE A 369 -2.34 -27.52 1.21
C PHE A 369 -2.17 -28.88 1.90
N PHE A 370 -1.52 -28.90 3.04
CA PHE A 370 -1.26 -30.12 3.79
C PHE A 370 -2.54 -30.78 4.30
N SER A 371 -3.47 -29.97 4.80
CA SER A 371 -4.79 -30.44 5.25
C SER A 371 -5.58 -31.05 4.10
N TYR A 372 -5.47 -30.47 2.91
CA TYR A 372 -6.14 -30.97 1.71
C TYR A 372 -5.53 -32.30 1.25
N ILE A 373 -4.20 -32.44 1.23
CA ILE A 373 -3.53 -33.72 0.94
C ILE A 373 -3.93 -34.78 1.97
N ALA A 374 -3.89 -34.44 3.26
CA ALA A 374 -4.26 -35.35 4.33
C ALA A 374 -5.71 -35.84 4.21
N PHE A 375 -6.62 -34.96 3.79
CA PHE A 375 -8.01 -35.30 3.49
C PHE A 375 -8.10 -36.35 2.37
N PHE A 376 -7.38 -36.18 1.26
CA PHE A 376 -7.42 -37.11 0.13
C PHE A 376 -6.65 -38.40 0.36
N THR A 377 -5.59 -38.37 1.16
CA THR A 377 -4.80 -39.55 1.47
C THR A 377 -5.31 -40.34 2.67
N HIS A 378 -6.45 -39.90 3.25
CA HIS A 378 -7.11 -40.54 4.40
C HIS A 378 -6.22 -40.64 5.66
N ILE A 379 -5.30 -39.70 5.84
CA ILE A 379 -4.51 -39.59 7.08
C ILE A 379 -5.43 -38.95 8.15
N THR A 380 -6.08 -39.80 8.94
CA THR A 380 -7.11 -39.40 9.93
C THR A 380 -6.59 -38.42 10.99
N ALA A 381 -5.34 -38.54 11.42
CA ALA A 381 -4.73 -37.67 12.42
C ALA A 381 -4.64 -36.19 11.98
N ALA A 382 -4.59 -35.90 10.68
CA ALA A 382 -4.43 -34.53 10.17
C ALA A 382 -5.76 -33.76 9.99
N ARG A 383 -6.91 -34.45 10.06
CA ARG A 383 -8.23 -33.85 9.80
C ARG A 383 -8.68 -32.87 10.88
N HIS A 384 -8.21 -33.03 12.11
CA HIS A 384 -8.61 -32.22 13.26
C HIS A 384 -7.73 -30.98 13.48
N ILE A 385 -6.78 -30.69 12.58
CA ILE A 385 -5.77 -29.67 12.79
C ILE A 385 -6.00 -28.43 11.90
N LEU A 386 -7.21 -28.21 11.38
CA LEU A 386 -7.50 -26.90 10.76
C LEU A 386 -7.58 -25.87 11.89
N PRO A 387 -6.60 -24.95 12.01
CA PRO A 387 -6.67 -23.93 13.04
C PRO A 387 -7.77 -22.95 12.66
N ILE A 388 -8.91 -23.07 13.35
CA ILE A 388 -10.00 -22.11 13.31
C ILE A 388 -9.88 -21.28 14.57
N PHE A 389 -9.71 -19.98 14.40
CA PHE A 389 -9.70 -19.04 15.50
C PHE A 389 -11.11 -18.59 15.81
N HIS A 390 -11.52 -18.69 17.06
CA HIS A 390 -12.82 -18.25 17.52
C HIS A 390 -12.70 -16.90 18.23
N LEU A 391 -13.44 -15.91 17.77
CA LEU A 391 -13.63 -14.64 18.45
C LEU A 391 -15.11 -14.55 18.85
N GLY A 392 -15.40 -14.88 20.08
CA GLY A 392 -16.78 -15.09 20.53
C GLY A 392 -17.41 -16.25 19.75
N SER A 393 -18.50 -15.98 19.07
CA SER A 393 -19.21 -16.95 18.23
C SER A 393 -18.75 -17.01 16.78
N TYR A 394 -17.84 -16.12 16.36
CA TYR A 394 -17.32 -16.09 14.99
C TYR A 394 -16.08 -16.97 14.83
N ALA A 395 -16.05 -17.72 13.74
CA ALA A 395 -14.96 -18.63 13.39
C ALA A 395 -14.16 -18.06 12.20
N PHE A 396 -12.86 -17.89 12.38
CA PHE A 396 -11.95 -17.36 11.37
C PHE A 396 -10.94 -18.44 10.95
N PRO A 397 -10.96 -18.89 9.69
CA PRO A 397 -9.90 -19.73 9.15
C PRO A 397 -8.53 -19.06 9.26
N LEU A 398 -7.48 -19.84 9.41
CA LEU A 398 -6.09 -19.32 9.49
C LEU A 398 -5.76 -18.42 8.30
N LEU A 399 -6.24 -18.75 7.11
CA LEU A 399 -6.03 -17.96 5.90
C LEU A 399 -6.64 -16.55 6.04
N THR A 400 -7.89 -16.44 6.51
CA THR A 400 -8.55 -15.14 6.75
C THR A 400 -7.80 -14.31 7.80
N VAL A 401 -7.22 -14.96 8.81
CA VAL A 401 -6.36 -14.29 9.79
C VAL A 401 -5.08 -13.78 9.12
N GLY A 402 -4.47 -14.58 8.25
CA GLY A 402 -3.31 -14.19 7.44
C GLY A 402 -3.59 -12.96 6.57
N ASP A 403 -4.73 -12.96 5.88
CA ASP A 403 -5.18 -11.84 5.05
C ASP A 403 -5.40 -10.56 5.88
N PHE A 404 -6.03 -10.68 7.06
CA PHE A 404 -6.19 -9.55 7.97
C PHE A 404 -4.85 -8.91 8.34
N PHE A 405 -3.87 -9.72 8.75
CA PHE A 405 -2.53 -9.22 9.06
C PHE A 405 -1.83 -8.63 7.84
N SER A 406 -2.06 -9.18 6.64
CA SER A 406 -1.55 -8.61 5.39
C SER A 406 -2.11 -7.22 5.14
N PHE A 407 -3.42 -7.02 5.30
CA PHE A 407 -4.07 -5.72 5.11
C PHE A 407 -3.58 -4.68 6.12
N VAL A 408 -3.48 -5.07 7.40
CA VAL A 408 -2.88 -4.21 8.44
C VAL A 408 -1.43 -3.85 8.11
N THR A 409 -0.67 -4.80 7.58
CA THR A 409 0.72 -4.57 7.19
C THR A 409 0.85 -3.63 5.99
N VAL A 410 -0.04 -3.74 5.00
CA VAL A 410 -0.11 -2.78 3.89
C VAL A 410 -0.45 -1.39 4.41
N LEU A 411 -1.42 -1.26 5.33
CA LEU A 411 -1.72 0.03 5.96
C LEU A 411 -0.51 0.60 6.70
N LEU A 412 0.19 -0.22 7.49
CA LEU A 412 1.41 0.19 8.17
C LEU A 412 2.50 0.62 7.18
N PHE A 413 2.67 -0.10 6.08
CA PHE A 413 3.57 0.30 4.99
C PHE A 413 3.20 1.68 4.45
N LEU A 414 1.93 1.94 4.12
CA LEU A 414 1.48 3.23 3.60
C LEU A 414 1.83 4.37 4.58
N VAL A 415 1.59 4.17 5.87
CA VAL A 415 1.88 5.15 6.92
C VAL A 415 3.39 5.41 7.02
N LEU A 416 4.20 4.36 7.14
CA LEU A 416 5.65 4.48 7.29
C LEU A 416 6.30 5.13 6.07
N ARG A 417 5.87 4.74 4.86
CA ARG A 417 6.34 5.32 3.62
C ARG A 417 6.03 6.80 3.51
N THR A 418 4.78 7.19 3.80
CA THR A 418 4.35 8.59 3.77
C THR A 418 5.12 9.44 4.78
N ILE A 419 5.31 8.94 6.01
CA ILE A 419 6.14 9.62 7.03
C ILE A 419 7.59 9.76 6.54
N GLY A 420 8.14 8.71 5.91
CA GLY A 420 9.50 8.73 5.37
C GLY A 420 9.67 9.82 4.31
N ILE A 421 8.74 9.92 3.36
CA ILE A 421 8.73 10.95 2.31
C ILE A 421 8.61 12.35 2.93
N ALA A 422 7.64 12.55 3.84
CA ALA A 422 7.44 13.83 4.50
C ALA A 422 8.68 14.29 5.28
N ARG A 423 9.34 13.38 6.01
CA ARG A 423 10.58 13.69 6.73
C ARG A 423 11.74 14.04 5.80
N HIS A 424 11.84 13.35 4.66
CA HIS A 424 12.87 13.66 3.66
C HIS A 424 12.67 15.07 3.09
N HIS A 425 11.44 15.43 2.67
CA HIS A 425 11.12 16.77 2.19
C HIS A 425 11.38 17.85 3.24
N ALA A 426 10.95 17.64 4.49
CA ALA A 426 11.16 18.59 5.58
C ALA A 426 12.66 18.80 5.87
N ARG A 427 13.47 17.73 5.79
CA ARG A 427 14.93 17.83 5.97
C ARG A 427 15.59 18.64 4.85
N VAL A 428 15.24 18.35 3.59
CA VAL A 428 15.80 19.09 2.44
C VAL A 428 15.41 20.56 2.53
N ALA A 429 14.17 20.88 2.87
CA ALA A 429 13.71 22.26 3.06
C ALA A 429 14.50 22.96 4.19
N ALA A 430 14.73 22.31 5.33
CA ALA A 430 15.49 22.89 6.44
C ALA A 430 16.99 23.10 6.07
N GLU A 431 17.59 22.20 5.30
CA GLU A 431 18.97 22.35 4.81
C GLU A 431 19.09 23.55 3.85
N LEU A 432 18.11 23.78 2.96
CA LEU A 432 18.06 24.93 2.08
C LEU A 432 17.85 26.25 2.84
N GLU A 433 16.94 26.28 3.80
CA GLU A 433 16.70 27.45 4.65
C GLU A 433 17.96 27.86 5.46
N ALA A 434 18.68 26.85 5.99
CA ALA A 434 19.94 27.11 6.67
C ALA A 434 21.02 27.70 5.72
N ALA A 435 21.09 27.21 4.48
CA ALA A 435 21.97 27.75 3.45
C ALA A 435 21.63 29.20 3.10
N HIS A 436 20.33 29.49 2.92
CA HIS A 436 19.81 30.85 2.66
C HIS A 436 20.20 31.83 3.78
N THR A 437 19.95 31.45 5.03
CA THR A 437 20.31 32.27 6.20
C THR A 437 21.83 32.56 6.23
N THR A 438 22.65 31.54 5.93
CA THR A 438 24.09 31.69 5.90
C THR A 438 24.53 32.65 4.78
N GLN A 439 23.95 32.55 3.59
CA GLN A 439 24.23 33.45 2.46
C GLN A 439 23.85 34.90 2.78
N GLN A 440 22.66 35.12 3.36
CA GLN A 440 22.24 36.46 3.78
C GLN A 440 23.21 37.10 4.78
N LEU A 441 23.69 36.33 5.77
CA LEU A 441 24.68 36.82 6.73
C LEU A 441 26.02 37.19 6.07
N LEU A 442 26.43 36.48 5.02
CA LEU A 442 27.64 36.79 4.27
C LEU A 442 27.51 38.08 3.45
N LEU A 443 26.37 38.26 2.75
CA LEU A 443 26.06 39.43 1.95
C LEU A 443 25.83 40.67 2.82
N SER A 444 25.05 40.56 3.92
CA SER A 444 24.77 41.69 4.82
C SER A 444 26.02 42.28 5.49
N ARG A 445 27.03 41.43 5.77
CA ARG A 445 28.34 41.90 6.31
C ARG A 445 29.22 42.55 5.25
N ALA A 446 28.84 42.47 3.98
CA ALA A 446 29.57 43.12 2.90
C ALA A 446 29.28 44.63 2.77
N SER A 447 28.31 45.17 3.53
CA SER A 447 27.93 46.57 3.54
C SER A 447 28.35 47.23 4.85
N GLU A 448 29.61 47.64 4.96
CA GLU A 448 30.07 48.42 6.08
C GLU A 448 29.67 49.91 5.92
N PRO A 449 29.57 50.69 7.01
CA PRO A 449 29.35 52.12 6.90
C PRO A 449 30.41 52.77 6.02
N THR A 450 30.01 53.53 5.03
CA THR A 450 30.88 54.14 4.01
C THR A 450 30.92 55.66 4.15
N PRO A 451 31.74 56.23 5.07
CA PRO A 451 31.78 57.66 5.31
C PRO A 451 32.16 58.47 4.07
N GLY A 452 31.29 59.40 3.66
CA GLY A 452 31.48 60.23 2.46
C GLY A 452 30.83 59.67 1.20
N PHE A 453 30.14 58.54 1.32
CA PHE A 453 29.36 57.93 0.22
C PHE A 453 27.95 57.60 0.68
N GLN A 454 27.00 57.70 -0.25
CA GLN A 454 25.65 57.18 -0.09
C GLN A 454 25.55 55.91 -0.90
N VAL A 455 25.36 54.77 -0.19
CA VAL A 455 25.29 53.43 -0.77
C VAL A 455 23.94 52.84 -0.42
N GLU A 456 23.19 52.43 -1.43
CA GLU A 456 21.94 51.68 -1.24
C GLU A 456 22.07 50.37 -1.99
N SER A 457 21.64 49.27 -1.39
CA SER A 457 21.60 47.95 -2.01
C SER A 457 20.27 47.27 -1.80
N ASP A 458 19.83 46.55 -2.79
CA ASP A 458 18.62 45.71 -2.67
C ASP A 458 18.86 44.41 -3.43
N TYR A 459 18.40 43.31 -2.81
CA TYR A 459 18.65 41.95 -3.29
C TYR A 459 17.44 41.05 -3.12
N PHE A 460 16.94 40.48 -4.21
CA PHE A 460 15.83 39.56 -4.24
C PHE A 460 16.24 38.26 -4.95
N PRO A 461 16.52 37.18 -4.24
CA PRO A 461 16.79 35.91 -4.88
C PRO A 461 15.52 35.33 -5.53
N ALA A 462 15.66 34.68 -6.69
CA ALA A 462 14.58 34.01 -7.41
C ALA A 462 14.21 32.65 -6.80
N SER A 463 15.11 32.08 -6.01
CA SER A 463 14.94 30.80 -5.29
C SER A 463 15.38 30.95 -3.84
N GLU A 464 15.39 29.82 -3.07
CA GLU A 464 15.83 29.83 -1.67
C GLU A 464 17.26 30.34 -1.49
N VAL A 465 18.13 30.16 -2.47
CA VAL A 465 19.50 30.70 -2.49
C VAL A 465 19.84 31.18 -3.89
N GLY A 466 20.52 32.34 -4.00
CA GLY A 466 20.82 32.96 -5.28
C GLY A 466 22.26 32.81 -5.72
N GLY A 467 22.50 33.06 -7.02
CA GLY A 467 23.82 33.17 -7.66
C GLY A 467 24.43 34.59 -7.64
N ASP A 468 23.56 35.58 -7.46
CA ASP A 468 24.01 36.98 -7.40
C ASP A 468 24.76 37.31 -6.11
N PHE A 469 25.68 38.24 -6.22
CA PHE A 469 26.39 38.80 -5.07
C PHE A 469 26.74 40.28 -5.27
N PHE A 470 26.90 40.97 -4.16
CA PHE A 470 27.52 42.30 -4.11
C PHE A 470 28.46 42.41 -2.92
N PHE A 471 29.43 43.30 -3.04
CA PHE A 471 30.39 43.58 -1.99
C PHE A 471 30.76 45.06 -2.04
N VAL A 472 30.83 45.70 -0.87
CA VAL A 472 31.25 47.08 -0.73
C VAL A 472 32.26 47.21 0.40
N ALA A 473 33.36 47.87 0.19
CA ALA A 473 34.38 48.11 1.20
C ALA A 473 35.04 49.50 1.04
N ASN A 474 35.44 50.07 2.17
CA ASN A 474 36.23 51.30 2.18
C ASN A 474 37.71 51.01 1.81
N THR A 475 38.31 51.87 1.01
CA THR A 475 39.74 51.83 0.73
C THR A 475 40.55 52.65 1.76
N PRO A 476 41.86 52.33 1.99
CA PRO A 476 42.70 53.11 2.90
C PRO A 476 42.78 54.63 2.54
N ASP A 477 42.66 54.98 1.27
CA ASP A 477 42.71 56.33 0.76
C ASP A 477 41.37 57.05 0.85
N ALA A 478 40.46 56.53 1.71
CA ALA A 478 39.12 57.05 1.94
C ALA A 478 38.23 57.01 0.67
N GLY A 479 38.49 56.15 -0.26
CA GLY A 479 37.65 55.75 -1.39
C GLY A 479 36.76 54.56 -1.04
N LEU A 480 36.01 54.09 -2.04
CA LEU A 480 35.07 52.96 -1.98
C LEU A 480 35.33 51.98 -3.09
N ILE A 481 35.41 50.69 -2.78
CA ILE A 481 35.27 49.62 -3.75
C ILE A 481 33.88 49.02 -3.67
N ALA A 482 33.23 48.83 -4.82
CA ALA A 482 31.99 48.14 -4.97
C ALA A 482 32.06 47.11 -6.11
N ILE A 483 31.53 45.93 -5.91
CA ILE A 483 31.43 44.89 -6.92
C ILE A 483 30.02 44.27 -6.89
N VAL A 484 29.45 44.05 -8.08
CA VAL A 484 28.26 43.26 -8.30
C VAL A 484 28.58 42.18 -9.30
N GLY A 485 28.05 40.98 -9.11
CA GLY A 485 28.27 39.89 -10.05
C GLY A 485 27.20 38.79 -9.91
N ASP A 486 27.19 37.93 -10.91
CA ASP A 486 26.30 36.79 -10.98
C ASP A 486 27.12 35.51 -11.29
N VAL A 487 26.80 34.44 -10.58
CA VAL A 487 27.42 33.12 -10.71
C VAL A 487 26.53 32.21 -11.55
N SER A 488 27.04 31.72 -12.68
CA SER A 488 26.34 30.81 -13.56
C SER A 488 25.81 29.56 -12.84
N GLY A 489 24.52 29.25 -13.01
CA GLY A 489 23.82 28.16 -12.37
C GLY A 489 22.94 28.63 -11.21
N LYS A 490 22.17 27.72 -10.62
CA LYS A 490 21.18 28.04 -9.55
C LYS A 490 21.34 27.12 -8.35
N GLY A 491 20.81 27.55 -7.21
CA GLY A 491 20.74 26.77 -5.99
C GLY A 491 22.06 26.70 -5.21
N LEU A 492 22.21 25.69 -4.37
CA LEU A 492 23.30 25.55 -3.40
C LEU A 492 24.72 25.63 -4.01
N PRO A 493 25.02 25.03 -5.19
CA PRO A 493 26.36 25.17 -5.81
C PRO A 493 26.71 26.63 -6.16
N ALA A 494 25.75 27.40 -6.67
CA ALA A 494 25.95 28.82 -6.98
C ALA A 494 26.19 29.63 -5.70
N ALA A 495 25.36 29.44 -4.68
CA ALA A 495 25.49 30.09 -3.37
C ALA A 495 26.85 29.79 -2.68
N MET A 496 27.35 28.56 -2.80
CA MET A 496 28.70 28.22 -2.28
C MET A 496 29.83 28.95 -3.02
N ARG A 497 29.69 29.15 -4.32
CA ARG A 497 30.66 29.97 -5.09
C ARG A 497 30.59 31.42 -4.67
N VAL A 498 29.41 31.99 -4.47
CA VAL A 498 29.23 33.33 -3.90
C VAL A 498 29.97 33.46 -2.57
N ALA A 499 29.80 32.49 -1.65
CA ALA A 499 30.50 32.49 -0.38
C ALA A 499 32.04 32.48 -0.52
N MET A 500 32.55 31.71 -1.49
CA MET A 500 33.98 31.68 -1.80
C MET A 500 34.46 33.04 -2.36
N ILE A 501 33.71 33.63 -3.30
CA ILE A 501 34.03 34.94 -3.89
C ILE A 501 34.08 36.01 -2.79
N ILE A 502 33.08 36.08 -1.92
CA ILE A 502 33.06 37.02 -0.79
C ILE A 502 34.25 36.78 0.15
N GLY A 503 34.63 35.50 0.38
CA GLY A 503 35.84 35.15 1.16
C GLY A 503 37.14 35.67 0.53
N VAL A 504 37.28 35.59 -0.79
CA VAL A 504 38.45 36.13 -1.54
C VAL A 504 38.44 37.67 -1.47
N LEU A 505 37.30 38.30 -1.75
CA LEU A 505 37.15 39.76 -1.71
C LEU A 505 37.49 40.38 -0.34
N ARG A 506 37.18 39.71 0.75
CA ARG A 506 37.52 40.16 2.11
C ARG A 506 39.04 40.13 2.41
N ARG A 507 39.80 39.38 1.65
CA ARG A 507 41.27 39.30 1.79
C ARG A 507 41.99 40.02 0.69
N GLU A 508 41.27 40.63 -0.25
CA GLU A 508 41.87 41.41 -1.33
C GLU A 508 42.65 42.62 -0.76
N VAL A 509 43.81 42.85 -1.30
CA VAL A 509 44.69 43.93 -0.88
C VAL A 509 44.84 45.00 -1.97
N SER A 510 44.48 44.68 -3.20
CA SER A 510 44.41 45.66 -4.29
C SER A 510 43.13 46.47 -4.23
N TRP A 511 43.24 47.72 -4.67
CA TRP A 511 42.10 48.64 -4.81
C TRP A 511 41.84 49.03 -6.27
N GLU A 512 42.60 48.44 -7.19
CA GLU A 512 42.44 48.62 -8.64
C GLU A 512 41.38 47.60 -9.15
N PRO A 513 40.27 48.04 -9.74
CA PRO A 513 39.22 47.16 -10.22
C PRO A 513 39.69 46.04 -11.16
N ALA A 514 40.62 46.35 -12.06
CA ALA A 514 41.18 45.39 -13.00
C ALA A 514 42.00 44.29 -12.31
N GLU A 515 42.78 44.63 -11.27
CA GLU A 515 43.56 43.68 -10.49
C GLU A 515 42.67 42.79 -9.63
N ILE A 516 41.61 43.39 -8.99
CA ILE A 516 40.62 42.63 -8.20
C ILE A 516 39.96 41.55 -9.06
N LEU A 517 39.51 41.92 -10.27
CA LEU A 517 38.88 40.94 -11.17
C LEU A 517 39.90 39.88 -11.64
N SER A 518 41.15 40.24 -11.86
CA SER A 518 42.20 39.29 -12.23
C SER A 518 42.51 38.30 -11.10
N ASN A 519 42.61 38.77 -9.85
CA ASN A 519 42.80 37.94 -8.66
C ASN A 519 41.63 36.99 -8.39
N LEU A 520 40.41 37.51 -8.55
CA LEU A 520 39.20 36.69 -8.50
C LEU A 520 39.19 35.62 -9.59
N ASN A 521 39.56 36.00 -10.83
CA ASN A 521 39.63 35.06 -11.94
C ASN A 521 40.58 33.89 -11.65
N GLN A 522 41.80 34.20 -11.15
CA GLN A 522 42.77 33.18 -10.78
C GLN A 522 42.23 32.24 -9.69
N ALA A 523 41.56 32.78 -8.66
CA ALA A 523 40.96 31.99 -7.59
C ALA A 523 39.86 31.08 -8.13
N LEU A 524 39.04 31.54 -9.08
CA LEU A 524 37.94 30.78 -9.65
C LEU A 524 38.39 29.69 -10.61
N VAL A 525 39.35 29.98 -11.51
CA VAL A 525 39.87 28.98 -12.46
C VAL A 525 40.53 27.79 -11.76
N THR A 526 41.20 27.99 -10.63
CA THR A 526 41.90 26.93 -9.91
C THR A 526 40.99 26.02 -9.09
N ASN A 527 39.78 26.47 -8.77
CA ASN A 527 38.92 25.80 -7.78
C ASN A 527 37.58 25.28 -8.32
N ILE A 528 37.26 25.42 -9.61
CA ILE A 528 35.92 25.14 -10.14
C ILE A 528 35.98 24.21 -11.35
N GLU A 529 35.34 23.04 -11.22
CA GLU A 529 35.26 22.05 -12.31
C GLU A 529 34.31 22.48 -13.46
N SER A 530 33.40 23.44 -13.25
CA SER A 530 32.49 23.96 -14.29
C SER A 530 31.76 25.24 -13.86
N GLY A 531 31.57 26.16 -14.78
CA GLY A 531 30.79 27.40 -14.62
C GLY A 531 31.68 28.66 -14.68
N PHE A 532 31.03 29.79 -14.88
CA PHE A 532 31.66 31.12 -14.97
C PHE A 532 30.95 32.09 -14.03
N THR A 533 31.53 33.25 -13.80
CA THR A 533 30.94 34.33 -13.00
C THR A 533 31.07 35.64 -13.75
N THR A 534 30.02 36.37 -13.93
CA THR A 534 30.09 37.76 -14.42
C THR A 534 30.30 38.70 -13.24
N ALA A 535 31.08 39.74 -13.39
CA ALA A 535 31.29 40.73 -12.33
C ALA A 535 31.67 42.09 -12.90
N CYS A 536 31.16 43.14 -12.25
CA CYS A 536 31.56 44.52 -12.49
C CYS A 536 32.10 45.12 -11.19
N CYS A 537 33.36 45.56 -11.23
CA CYS A 537 34.05 46.15 -10.08
C CYS A 537 34.27 47.62 -10.31
N ILE A 538 34.03 48.45 -9.29
CA ILE A 538 34.16 49.90 -9.34
C ILE A 538 34.95 50.38 -8.13
N TRP A 539 35.90 51.28 -8.38
CA TRP A 539 36.51 52.13 -7.37
C TRP A 539 35.95 53.56 -7.52
N LEU A 540 35.62 54.23 -6.41
CA LEU A 540 35.08 55.60 -6.38
C LEU A 540 35.78 56.37 -5.24
N ASP A 541 36.27 57.57 -5.52
CA ASP A 541 36.78 58.48 -4.50
C ASP A 541 35.76 59.52 -4.06
N LYS A 542 36.06 60.28 -2.99
CA LYS A 542 35.21 61.34 -2.48
C LYS A 542 35.09 62.54 -3.42
N GLY A 543 36.00 62.69 -4.34
CA GLY A 543 35.97 63.74 -5.38
C GLY A 543 35.13 63.37 -6.59
N GLY A 544 34.56 62.16 -6.59
CA GLY A 544 33.74 61.64 -7.69
C GLY A 544 34.58 60.97 -8.80
N GLN A 545 35.89 60.86 -8.65
CA GLN A 545 36.69 60.06 -9.62
C GLN A 545 36.39 58.61 -9.49
N TYR A 546 36.10 57.92 -10.59
CA TYR A 546 35.84 56.48 -10.60
C TYR A 546 36.70 55.72 -11.59
N SER A 547 36.97 54.47 -11.28
CA SER A 547 37.51 53.48 -12.19
C SER A 547 36.62 52.24 -12.20
N ILE A 548 36.36 51.70 -13.40
CA ILE A 548 35.47 50.54 -13.60
C ILE A 548 36.19 49.48 -14.42
N ALA A 549 36.16 48.23 -13.95
CA ALA A 549 36.51 47.06 -14.73
C ALA A 549 35.31 46.10 -14.79
N ASN A 550 35.11 45.44 -15.93
CA ASN A 550 33.96 44.59 -16.19
C ASN A 550 34.42 43.25 -16.77
N ALA A 551 33.96 42.16 -16.16
CA ALA A 551 34.16 40.77 -16.55
C ALA A 551 32.86 40.18 -17.10
N GLY A 552 32.37 40.70 -18.24
CA GLY A 552 31.17 40.16 -18.91
C GLY A 552 29.86 40.41 -18.20
N HIS A 553 29.81 41.32 -17.23
CA HIS A 553 28.59 41.70 -16.50
C HIS A 553 27.90 42.87 -17.19
N ILE A 554 26.65 43.15 -16.82
CA ILE A 554 25.93 44.33 -17.32
C ILE A 554 26.71 45.58 -16.95
N ALA A 555 26.95 46.46 -17.93
CA ALA A 555 27.66 47.68 -17.69
C ALA A 555 26.82 48.63 -16.82
N PRO A 556 27.44 49.38 -15.88
CA PRO A 556 26.73 50.24 -14.95
C PRO A 556 26.09 51.47 -15.65
N TYR A 557 25.15 52.09 -14.98
CA TYR A 557 24.43 53.27 -15.46
C TYR A 557 24.83 54.52 -14.65
N ILE A 558 24.92 55.66 -15.33
CA ILE A 558 25.00 57.01 -14.72
C ILE A 558 23.91 57.86 -15.36
N ASP A 559 22.97 58.37 -14.57
CA ASP A 559 21.86 59.24 -15.01
C ASP A 559 21.09 58.71 -16.25
N GLY A 560 20.78 57.42 -16.31
CA GLY A 560 20.10 56.82 -17.45
C GLY A 560 20.99 56.41 -18.61
N GLY A 561 22.24 56.81 -18.62
CA GLY A 561 23.22 56.43 -19.63
C GLY A 561 24.07 55.22 -19.19
N GLN A 562 24.21 54.21 -20.05
CA GLN A 562 25.07 53.09 -19.77
C GLN A 562 26.54 53.45 -19.98
N VAL A 563 27.41 53.14 -19.01
CA VAL A 563 28.86 53.39 -19.11
C VAL A 563 29.48 52.40 -20.09
N SER A 564 30.20 52.89 -21.11
CA SER A 564 30.90 51.99 -22.05
C SER A 564 32.13 51.38 -21.38
N THR A 565 32.11 50.06 -21.21
CA THR A 565 33.23 49.26 -20.70
C THR A 565 33.80 48.36 -21.80
N PRO A 566 35.13 48.13 -21.86
CA PRO A 566 35.71 47.21 -22.80
C PRO A 566 35.14 45.80 -22.64
N PRO A 567 34.85 45.07 -23.74
CA PRO A 567 34.35 43.71 -23.64
C PRO A 567 35.44 42.78 -23.07
N ALA A 568 35.06 41.94 -22.11
CA ALA A 568 35.97 40.95 -21.52
C ALA A 568 35.20 39.66 -21.22
N LEU A 569 35.91 38.55 -21.10
CA LEU A 569 35.30 37.27 -20.74
C LEU A 569 34.90 37.26 -19.25
N PRO A 570 33.85 36.55 -18.91
CA PRO A 570 33.51 36.26 -17.52
C PRO A 570 34.68 35.61 -16.76
N LEU A 571 34.66 35.72 -15.44
CA LEU A 571 35.63 35.10 -14.53
C LEU A 571 35.50 33.57 -14.56
N GLY A 572 36.60 32.88 -14.41
CA GLY A 572 36.67 31.43 -14.32
C GLY A 572 36.76 30.69 -15.66
N ILE A 573 36.80 31.40 -16.82
CA ILE A 573 36.87 30.78 -18.16
C ILE A 573 38.34 30.61 -18.61
N VAL A 574 39.16 31.67 -18.51
CA VAL A 574 40.54 31.69 -18.98
C VAL A 574 41.45 32.23 -17.88
N ALA A 575 42.49 31.48 -17.50
CA ALA A 575 43.33 31.82 -16.34
C ALA A 575 44.07 33.18 -16.49
N ASP A 576 44.60 33.48 -17.68
CA ASP A 576 45.43 34.66 -17.91
C ASP A 576 44.63 35.82 -18.54
N GLN A 577 43.30 35.89 -18.27
CA GLN A 577 42.47 37.00 -18.76
C GLN A 577 42.89 38.31 -18.09
N VAL A 578 43.24 39.29 -18.90
CA VAL A 578 43.50 40.67 -18.45
C VAL A 578 42.21 41.48 -18.59
N TYR A 579 41.84 42.20 -17.53
CA TYR A 579 40.69 43.08 -17.52
C TYR A 579 41.16 44.53 -17.71
N ALA A 580 40.56 45.23 -18.68
CA ALA A 580 40.79 46.65 -18.87
C ALA A 580 39.86 47.47 -17.98
N GLN A 581 40.33 48.67 -17.57
CA GLN A 581 39.49 49.60 -16.80
C GLN A 581 39.30 50.90 -17.55
N VAL A 582 38.19 51.54 -17.28
CA VAL A 582 37.84 52.90 -17.74
C VAL A 582 37.71 53.79 -16.54
N SER A 583 38.15 55.04 -16.68
CA SER A 583 38.05 56.05 -15.62
C SER A 583 37.20 57.23 -16.06
N GLY A 584 36.57 57.87 -15.12
CA GLY A 584 35.71 59.04 -15.34
C GLY A 584 35.45 59.81 -14.06
N THR A 585 34.56 60.78 -14.13
CA THR A 585 34.18 61.62 -12.97
C THR A 585 32.68 61.65 -12.82
N LEU A 586 32.19 61.34 -11.63
CA LEU A 586 30.81 61.43 -11.22
C LEU A 586 30.57 62.85 -10.73
N ALA A 587 29.68 63.62 -11.39
CA ALA A 587 29.35 64.99 -10.97
C ALA A 587 28.51 64.97 -9.69
N ALA A 588 28.49 66.14 -8.99
CA ALA A 588 27.69 66.28 -7.78
C ALA A 588 26.19 65.99 -8.05
N GLY A 589 25.61 65.06 -7.25
CA GLY A 589 24.21 64.64 -7.37
C GLY A 589 23.96 63.52 -8.37
N GLN A 590 24.97 63.07 -9.14
CA GLN A 590 24.87 61.91 -10.02
C GLN A 590 24.93 60.62 -9.21
N LYS A 591 24.23 59.61 -9.68
CA LYS A 591 24.29 58.23 -9.14
C LYS A 591 24.86 57.27 -10.14
N LEU A 592 25.71 56.39 -9.65
CA LEU A 592 26.20 55.24 -10.39
C LEU A 592 25.45 53.99 -9.92
N VAL A 593 24.89 53.23 -10.86
CA VAL A 593 24.04 52.09 -10.59
C VAL A 593 24.62 50.84 -11.23
N LEU A 594 24.87 49.83 -10.40
CA LEU A 594 25.17 48.45 -10.82
C LEU A 594 23.93 47.61 -10.61
N LEU A 595 23.70 46.66 -11.51
CA LEU A 595 22.57 45.77 -11.42
C LEU A 595 22.89 44.41 -12.12
N SER A 596 22.28 43.35 -11.64
CA SER A 596 22.37 42.05 -12.31
C SER A 596 21.40 41.93 -13.48
N ASP A 597 21.56 40.90 -14.29
CA ASP A 597 20.73 40.64 -15.47
C ASP A 597 19.28 40.35 -15.13
N GLY A 598 18.95 39.85 -13.91
CA GLY A 598 17.60 39.66 -13.45
C GLY A 598 16.73 40.91 -13.49
N VAL A 599 17.32 42.14 -13.49
CA VAL A 599 16.55 43.37 -13.74
C VAL A 599 16.16 43.48 -15.20
N VAL A 600 17.08 43.27 -16.11
CA VAL A 600 16.86 43.43 -17.57
C VAL A 600 16.07 42.25 -18.13
N GLU A 601 16.26 41.07 -17.59
CA GLU A 601 15.64 39.82 -18.02
C GLU A 601 14.30 39.54 -17.33
N ALA A 602 13.88 40.41 -16.38
CA ALA A 602 12.55 40.31 -15.77
C ALA A 602 11.48 40.23 -16.87
N ARG A 603 10.56 39.24 -16.74
CA ARG A 603 9.65 38.85 -17.83
C ARG A 603 8.21 38.88 -17.41
N ALA A 604 7.41 39.69 -18.13
CA ALA A 604 5.97 39.73 -17.93
C ALA A 604 5.28 38.42 -18.36
N ALA A 605 4.07 38.18 -17.89
CA ALA A 605 3.27 37.00 -18.22
C ALA A 605 3.02 36.77 -19.73
N ASN A 606 3.12 37.82 -20.54
CA ASN A 606 3.04 37.75 -22.00
C ASN A 606 4.37 37.39 -22.69
N GLY A 607 5.46 37.20 -21.90
CA GLY A 607 6.81 36.89 -22.40
C GLY A 607 7.66 38.13 -22.74
N GLU A 608 7.18 39.34 -22.53
CA GLU A 608 7.92 40.58 -22.79
C GLU A 608 9.00 40.79 -21.73
N LEU A 609 10.23 41.15 -22.15
CA LEU A 609 11.33 41.49 -21.24
C LEU A 609 11.23 42.92 -20.74
N PHE A 610 11.69 43.18 -19.50
CA PHE A 610 11.86 44.52 -18.97
C PHE A 610 12.79 45.34 -19.86
N GLY A 611 13.92 44.75 -20.19
CA GLY A 611 14.83 45.25 -21.22
C GLY A 611 15.65 46.47 -20.82
N PHE A 612 16.68 46.77 -21.63
CA PHE A 612 17.66 47.83 -21.37
C PHE A 612 17.03 49.22 -21.39
N GLU A 613 16.02 49.49 -22.22
CA GLU A 613 15.37 50.83 -22.32
C GLU A 613 14.63 51.18 -21.03
N ARG A 614 13.83 50.25 -20.46
CA ARG A 614 13.16 50.50 -19.18
C ARG A 614 14.14 50.58 -18.03
N THR A 615 15.18 49.75 -18.05
CA THR A 615 16.25 49.79 -17.04
C THR A 615 16.94 51.16 -17.05
N ALA A 616 17.31 51.69 -18.20
CA ALA A 616 17.88 53.02 -18.34
C ALA A 616 16.96 54.12 -17.80
N ALA A 617 15.66 54.04 -18.11
CA ALA A 617 14.68 55.05 -17.68
C ALA A 617 14.49 55.08 -16.15
N ILE A 618 14.67 53.93 -15.45
CA ILE A 618 14.50 53.87 -13.98
C ILE A 618 15.80 53.92 -13.20
N SER A 619 16.99 53.86 -13.87
CA SER A 619 18.27 53.81 -13.19
C SER A 619 18.63 55.09 -12.38
N THR A 620 17.89 56.15 -12.52
CA THR A 620 18.02 57.36 -11.68
C THR A 620 17.32 57.23 -10.31
N LYS A 621 16.53 56.19 -10.10
CA LYS A 621 15.74 55.97 -8.85
C LYS A 621 16.61 55.33 -7.76
N SER A 622 16.00 55.05 -6.60
CA SER A 622 16.65 54.31 -5.53
C SER A 622 16.85 52.83 -5.90
N ALA A 623 17.82 52.16 -5.27
CA ALA A 623 18.06 50.73 -5.48
C ALA A 623 16.76 49.92 -5.29
N ARG A 624 15.98 50.25 -4.25
CA ARG A 624 14.71 49.62 -3.93
C ARG A 624 13.63 49.83 -5.01
N ASP A 625 13.54 51.06 -5.57
CA ASP A 625 12.53 51.33 -6.60
C ASP A 625 12.83 50.57 -7.89
N ILE A 626 14.12 50.44 -8.23
CA ILE A 626 14.58 49.70 -9.42
C ILE A 626 14.28 48.21 -9.25
N SER A 627 14.68 47.60 -8.14
CA SER A 627 14.49 46.18 -7.87
C SER A 627 12.99 45.82 -7.79
N HIS A 628 12.16 46.64 -7.11
CA HIS A 628 10.72 46.43 -7.04
C HIS A 628 10.04 46.57 -8.40
N ALA A 629 10.49 47.47 -9.25
CA ALA A 629 9.92 47.62 -10.59
C ALA A 629 10.16 46.39 -11.45
N ALA A 630 11.39 45.82 -11.41
CA ALA A 630 11.72 44.57 -12.09
C ALA A 630 10.94 43.38 -11.50
N GLN A 631 10.88 43.29 -10.16
CA GLN A 631 10.15 42.21 -9.48
C GLN A 631 8.63 42.22 -9.81
N GLN A 632 8.00 43.40 -9.82
CA GLN A 632 6.58 43.54 -10.17
C GLN A 632 6.32 43.24 -11.65
N PHE A 633 7.28 43.48 -12.51
CA PHE A 633 7.16 43.14 -13.93
C PHE A 633 7.17 41.64 -14.16
N GLY A 634 7.97 40.88 -13.38
CA GLY A 634 8.01 39.42 -13.36
C GLY A 634 9.42 38.87 -13.20
N GLN A 635 9.71 38.39 -12.00
CA GLN A 635 11.05 37.87 -11.65
C GLN A 635 11.24 36.43 -12.15
N GLU A 636 12.30 36.18 -12.94
CA GLU A 636 12.73 34.85 -13.38
C GLU A 636 14.14 34.48 -12.86
N ASP A 637 14.98 35.50 -12.55
CA ASP A 637 16.32 35.35 -11.98
C ASP A 637 16.55 36.25 -10.77
N ASP A 638 17.71 36.10 -10.12
CA ASP A 638 18.08 36.91 -8.96
C ASP A 638 18.18 38.38 -9.36
N ILE A 639 17.63 39.28 -8.54
CA ILE A 639 17.64 40.73 -8.76
C ILE A 639 18.57 41.36 -7.73
N THR A 640 19.66 41.93 -8.20
CA THR A 640 20.61 42.69 -7.40
C THR A 640 20.76 44.10 -7.95
N VAL A 641 20.57 45.10 -7.11
CA VAL A 641 20.77 46.50 -7.45
C VAL A 641 21.62 47.16 -6.38
N LEU A 642 22.66 47.85 -6.81
CA LEU A 642 23.54 48.64 -5.96
C LEU A 642 23.67 50.05 -6.54
N THR A 643 23.36 51.07 -5.73
CA THR A 643 23.53 52.48 -6.14
C THR A 643 24.60 53.15 -5.29
N LEU A 644 25.43 53.93 -5.94
CA LEU A 644 26.53 54.65 -5.33
C LEU A 644 26.44 56.14 -5.67
N ALA A 645 26.59 57.02 -4.67
CA ALA A 645 26.72 58.48 -4.87
C ALA A 645 27.70 59.06 -3.85
N CYS A 646 28.34 60.16 -4.19
CA CYS A 646 29.14 60.92 -3.23
C CYS A 646 28.24 61.74 -2.29
N ALA A 647 28.47 61.62 -0.96
CA ALA A 647 27.80 62.47 0.02
C ALA A 647 28.59 63.79 0.12
N TYR A 648 28.03 64.81 -0.47
CA TYR A 648 28.63 66.17 -0.44
C TYR A 648 28.24 66.91 0.85
#